data_05ab444ed89775edbcd74455fa45de3d
#
_entry.id   05ab444ed89775edbcd74455fa45de3d
#
_cell.length_a   1.000
_cell.length_b   1.000
_cell.length_c   1.000
_cell.angle_alpha   90.00
_cell.angle_beta   90.00
_cell.angle_gamma   90.00
#
_symmetry.space_group_name_H-M   'P 1'
#
loop_
_entity.id
_entity.type
_entity.pdbx_description
1 polymer ?
#
loop_
_entity_poly.entity_id
_entity_poly.type
_entity_poly.pdbx_seq_one_letter_code
_entity_poly.pdbx_strand_id
1 'polypeptide(L)'
;MALSSGTKLGPYEIQSLLGAGGMGEVYRARDARLDRIVAVKVLPSSFSADGDRMQRFAQEARAAAALNHPNILSIFDIGDEHGSPYVVSELLEGETMRERLRNGPLSSRKAIDYGLQVARGLAAAHEKGIVHRDLKPENLFVTGDGRVKILDFGLAKLTRPEAGSGDDAPTVHAVTEPGLIMGTAGYMSPEQVRGQTADARSDIFSFGAILYEMISGKRAFHGESSADTMSAILKEEPPELSETARNVPAGLERIVRHCLEKNPSQRFHSAGDLAFDLESLTEISATSNKSGAQVAVQEAEGAKSPRKLASVAGAMVLAGALIGLGWWVGRGGGVGPPAQYQQITFRTGSIGNARFTPDGSIVYDASWEGGVRQLYLARTDDNGSRELGLKNLALLSISKSGELAIRLNTVYYGGYARAGTLAKAPLSGGTPREVLDNVQDADWAADGESMAVVRFVPENGHWRLEYPVGKVLLDSINWISHPKISPDGRRVAFADHENPSGDDRGSVAVIEPDGQERKLSSGWSSVQGILWSSAADEIWFTASDSGSAANLRGVTLGGKVRTIINVPGGMWLQDARPGMTLMTTNQYRLGIRAMAPGGKQEAELGWFGWSLLRDISRDGKKVLFEEEAEGGGPNYTVFLRDTDGSPPVRIGEGTGEAISPDNKWVITQPAKGGALSLVPTGAGEARQLTHDAVSYGSVRYLPDGKQLLASGIEAGHGVRDYLIDVSNGNAKPITPEGTSGVRLSPEGRSVAVIGPDGKWGIWPLDGTGLRLVPDLDSKYYVADWSPDGTSLYVLSSQNREGVAKVYRVNVATGKMEFWKTFGADLPAGVANVGGPRFSSDGNSYAYVYSQLLSQSYVVQGLK
;
A
#
# COMPACT_ATOMS: atom_id res chain seq x y z
N MET A 1 39.82 -36.42 3.35
CA MET A 1 39.85 -37.50 2.32
C MET A 1 38.44 -37.66 1.84
N ALA A 2 38.20 -37.71 0.52
CA ALA A 2 36.88 -37.96 -0.02
C ALA A 2 36.36 -39.33 0.46
N LEU A 3 35.09 -39.37 0.87
CA LEU A 3 34.45 -40.61 1.33
C LEU A 3 34.22 -41.55 0.16
N SER A 4 34.54 -42.82 0.34
CA SER A 4 34.33 -43.87 -0.70
C SER A 4 32.87 -44.39 -0.70
N SER A 5 32.42 -44.91 -1.85
CA SER A 5 31.13 -45.56 -1.94
C SER A 5 31.03 -46.73 -0.92
N GLY A 6 29.89 -46.85 -0.25
CA GLY A 6 29.64 -47.80 0.83
C GLY A 6 30.01 -47.27 2.24
N THR A 7 30.66 -46.09 2.38
CA THR A 7 30.90 -45.50 3.68
C THR A 7 29.57 -45.10 4.33
N LYS A 8 29.42 -45.38 5.63
CA LYS A 8 28.22 -45.06 6.39
C LYS A 8 28.46 -43.81 7.28
N LEU A 9 27.56 -42.88 7.21
CA LEU A 9 27.44 -41.74 8.10
C LEU A 9 26.10 -41.86 8.87
N GLY A 10 26.17 -42.47 10.07
CA GLY A 10 24.96 -42.91 10.77
C GLY A 10 24.11 -43.85 9.87
N PRO A 11 22.82 -43.53 9.61
CA PRO A 11 21.94 -44.35 8.76
C PRO A 11 22.13 -44.09 7.25
N TYR A 12 23.00 -43.19 6.83
CA TYR A 12 23.19 -42.77 5.44
C TYR A 12 24.37 -43.47 4.82
N GLU A 13 24.14 -44.25 3.73
CA GLU A 13 25.15 -44.96 2.98
C GLU A 13 25.56 -44.16 1.74
N ILE A 14 26.81 -43.72 1.68
CA ILE A 14 27.37 -42.92 0.58
C ILE A 14 27.37 -43.74 -0.71
N GLN A 15 26.85 -43.17 -1.79
CA GLN A 15 26.85 -43.81 -3.13
C GLN A 15 27.89 -43.17 -4.05
N SER A 16 27.90 -41.84 -4.18
CA SER A 16 28.83 -41.13 -5.05
C SER A 16 29.05 -39.68 -4.62
N LEU A 17 30.18 -39.10 -5.00
CA LEU A 17 30.42 -37.67 -4.85
C LEU A 17 29.59 -36.90 -5.88
N LEU A 18 28.87 -35.85 -5.45
CA LEU A 18 28.13 -34.90 -6.29
C LEU A 18 28.94 -33.66 -6.58
N GLY A 19 29.72 -33.17 -5.60
CA GLY A 19 30.52 -31.96 -5.74
C GLY A 19 31.43 -31.74 -4.54
N ALA A 20 32.55 -31.02 -4.75
CA ALA A 20 33.46 -30.61 -3.71
C ALA A 20 33.75 -29.10 -3.84
N GLY A 21 33.80 -28.39 -2.73
CA GLY A 21 34.06 -26.96 -2.71
C GLY A 21 34.64 -26.46 -1.40
N GLY A 22 34.85 -25.16 -1.27
CA GLY A 22 35.49 -24.57 -0.06
C GLY A 22 34.71 -24.77 1.25
N MET A 23 33.44 -25.17 1.19
CA MET A 23 32.56 -25.42 2.35
C MET A 23 32.31 -26.92 2.61
N GLY A 24 33.08 -27.83 1.99
CA GLY A 24 32.94 -29.26 2.15
C GLY A 24 32.61 -30.02 0.89
N GLU A 25 32.29 -31.31 1.06
CA GLU A 25 31.98 -32.24 0.00
C GLU A 25 30.51 -32.65 0.09
N VAL A 26 29.80 -32.73 -1.06
CA VAL A 26 28.41 -33.14 -1.14
C VAL A 26 28.32 -34.49 -1.80
N TYR A 27 27.67 -35.43 -1.15
CA TYR A 27 27.53 -36.83 -1.62
C TYR A 27 26.07 -37.19 -1.87
N ARG A 28 25.83 -38.02 -2.87
CA ARG A 28 24.61 -38.78 -3.00
C ARG A 28 24.67 -39.96 -2.02
N ALA A 29 23.64 -40.12 -1.19
CA ALA A 29 23.56 -41.21 -0.22
C ALA A 29 22.15 -41.81 -0.17
N ARG A 30 22.03 -43.04 0.37
CA ARG A 30 20.75 -43.67 0.65
C ARG A 30 20.47 -43.64 2.15
N ASP A 31 19.32 -43.14 2.52
CA ASP A 31 18.77 -43.26 3.88
C ASP A 31 18.17 -44.66 4.03
N ALA A 32 18.88 -45.53 4.73
CA ALA A 32 18.48 -46.94 4.91
C ALA A 32 17.20 -47.13 5.74
N ARG A 33 16.80 -46.12 6.56
CA ARG A 33 15.58 -46.15 7.40
C ARG A 33 14.32 -45.90 6.60
N LEU A 34 14.39 -44.94 5.65
CA LEU A 34 13.23 -44.48 4.87
C LEU A 34 13.29 -44.90 3.41
N ASP A 35 14.32 -45.68 3.02
CA ASP A 35 14.57 -46.18 1.67
C ASP A 35 14.48 -45.07 0.58
N ARG A 36 15.10 -43.93 0.84
CA ARG A 36 15.13 -42.80 -0.08
C ARG A 36 16.55 -42.31 -0.36
N ILE A 37 16.72 -41.68 -1.54
CA ILE A 37 17.99 -41.02 -1.88
C ILE A 37 17.99 -39.60 -1.35
N VAL A 38 19.12 -39.18 -0.78
CA VAL A 38 19.36 -37.90 -0.14
C VAL A 38 20.70 -37.30 -0.58
N ALA A 39 20.89 -36.00 -0.38
CA ALA A 39 22.18 -35.35 -0.47
C ALA A 39 22.78 -35.22 0.96
N VAL A 40 24.06 -35.57 1.11
CA VAL A 40 24.78 -35.41 2.39
C VAL A 40 25.96 -34.48 2.17
N LYS A 41 25.93 -33.30 2.81
CA LYS A 41 27.02 -32.34 2.80
C LYS A 41 27.88 -32.55 4.03
N VAL A 42 29.13 -32.92 3.83
CA VAL A 42 30.11 -33.18 4.89
C VAL A 42 31.04 -31.98 5.00
N LEU A 43 31.18 -31.42 6.21
CA LEU A 43 32.00 -30.26 6.44
C LEU A 43 33.45 -30.69 6.72
N PRO A 44 34.47 -29.82 6.43
CA PRO A 44 35.86 -30.14 6.71
C PRO A 44 36.10 -30.38 8.21
N SER A 45 36.98 -31.29 8.55
CA SER A 45 37.33 -31.64 9.93
C SER A 45 37.97 -30.50 10.74
N SER A 46 38.47 -29.46 10.07
CA SER A 46 38.92 -28.21 10.71
C SER A 46 37.78 -27.42 11.40
N PHE A 47 36.52 -27.74 11.09
CA PHE A 47 35.34 -27.16 11.74
C PHE A 47 35.10 -27.73 13.15
N SER A 48 35.47 -28.98 13.42
CA SER A 48 35.23 -29.67 14.68
C SER A 48 36.24 -29.31 15.78
N ALA A 49 37.29 -28.58 15.46
CA ALA A 49 38.32 -28.17 16.42
C ALA A 49 37.87 -27.05 17.40
N ASP A 50 36.71 -26.37 17.11
CA ASP A 50 36.17 -25.27 17.90
C ASP A 50 34.75 -25.60 18.37
N GLY A 51 34.56 -25.93 19.65
CA GLY A 51 33.28 -26.31 20.25
C GLY A 51 32.18 -25.25 20.11
N ASP A 52 32.55 -23.96 20.18
CA ASP A 52 31.59 -22.85 20.05
C ASP A 52 31.09 -22.69 18.59
N ARG A 53 31.94 -23.02 17.62
CA ARG A 53 31.55 -23.08 16.19
C ARG A 53 30.59 -24.22 15.93
N MET A 54 30.82 -25.38 16.52
CA MET A 54 29.93 -26.54 16.40
C MET A 54 28.56 -26.28 16.99
N GLN A 55 28.48 -25.64 18.13
CA GLN A 55 27.23 -25.28 18.77
C GLN A 55 26.42 -24.26 17.91
N ARG A 56 27.08 -23.24 17.37
CA ARG A 56 26.50 -22.26 16.47
C ARG A 56 26.00 -22.91 15.16
N PHE A 57 26.83 -23.78 14.57
CA PHE A 57 26.45 -24.57 13.38
C PHE A 57 25.17 -25.39 13.62
N ALA A 58 25.12 -26.14 14.71
CA ALA A 58 23.95 -26.95 15.05
C ALA A 58 22.69 -26.09 15.29
N GLN A 59 22.85 -24.89 15.83
CA GLN A 59 21.75 -23.94 16.03
C GLN A 59 21.25 -23.35 14.70
N GLU A 60 22.16 -22.88 13.82
CA GLU A 60 21.80 -22.32 12.52
C GLU A 60 21.21 -23.38 11.59
N ALA A 61 21.77 -24.60 11.58
CA ALA A 61 21.25 -25.71 10.80
C ALA A 61 19.87 -26.18 11.28
N ARG A 62 19.58 -26.13 12.61
CA ARG A 62 18.24 -26.38 13.15
C ARG A 62 17.25 -25.28 12.75
N ALA A 63 17.68 -24.02 12.75
CA ALA A 63 16.85 -22.91 12.31
C ALA A 63 16.50 -23.05 10.82
N ALA A 64 17.47 -23.39 9.98
CA ALA A 64 17.26 -23.65 8.56
C ALA A 64 16.37 -24.90 8.31
N ALA A 65 16.51 -25.97 9.12
CA ALA A 65 15.64 -27.16 9.05
C ALA A 65 14.18 -26.87 9.42
N ALA A 66 13.90 -25.80 10.17
CA ALA A 66 12.55 -25.36 10.48
C ALA A 66 11.88 -24.61 9.31
N LEU A 67 12.62 -24.31 8.23
CA LEU A 67 12.08 -23.69 7.02
C LEU A 67 11.45 -24.77 6.13
N ASN A 68 10.14 -24.70 5.95
CA ASN A 68 9.40 -25.54 5.02
C ASN A 68 8.74 -24.66 3.95
N HIS A 69 9.41 -24.54 2.79
CA HIS A 69 8.93 -23.71 1.69
C HIS A 69 9.36 -24.31 0.35
N PRO A 70 8.52 -24.28 -0.70
CA PRO A 70 8.86 -24.90 -1.99
C PRO A 70 10.13 -24.33 -2.65
N ASN A 71 10.50 -23.09 -2.33
CA ASN A 71 11.68 -22.42 -2.88
C ASN A 71 12.88 -22.39 -1.92
N ILE A 72 12.88 -23.21 -0.88
CA ILE A 72 14.01 -23.39 0.04
C ILE A 72 14.40 -24.85 0.06
N LEU A 73 15.71 -25.14 0.14
CA LEU A 73 16.21 -26.52 0.26
C LEU A 73 15.73 -27.15 1.58
N SER A 74 15.07 -28.30 1.50
CA SER A 74 14.59 -29.02 2.67
C SER A 74 15.73 -29.77 3.35
N ILE A 75 16.04 -29.45 4.61
CA ILE A 75 16.99 -30.17 5.46
C ILE A 75 16.25 -31.26 6.23
N PHE A 76 16.72 -32.49 6.14
CA PHE A 76 16.08 -33.66 6.75
C PHE A 76 16.72 -34.06 8.07
N ASP A 77 18.06 -33.91 8.19
CA ASP A 77 18.78 -34.35 9.37
C ASP A 77 20.14 -33.65 9.48
N ILE A 78 20.71 -33.66 10.68
CA ILE A 78 22.03 -33.12 10.98
C ILE A 78 22.72 -34.11 11.92
N GLY A 79 23.94 -34.45 11.62
CA GLY A 79 24.73 -35.39 12.43
C GLY A 79 26.20 -35.02 12.52
N ASP A 80 26.90 -35.76 13.37
CA ASP A 80 28.36 -35.79 13.46
C ASP A 80 28.83 -37.24 13.45
N GLU A 81 29.80 -37.56 12.65
CA GLU A 81 30.41 -38.87 12.59
C GLU A 81 31.94 -38.72 12.69
N HIS A 82 32.52 -39.21 13.79
CA HIS A 82 33.95 -39.15 14.06
C HIS A 82 34.56 -37.71 13.98
N GLY A 83 33.80 -36.68 14.44
CA GLY A 83 34.23 -35.28 14.39
C GLY A 83 34.11 -34.67 12.99
N SER A 84 33.32 -35.26 12.09
CA SER A 84 32.98 -34.68 10.81
C SER A 84 31.46 -34.38 10.78
N PRO A 85 31.06 -33.13 11.00
CA PRO A 85 29.67 -32.73 10.96
C PRO A 85 29.12 -32.82 9.55
N TYR A 86 27.85 -33.27 9.42
CA TYR A 86 27.17 -33.38 8.15
C TYR A 86 25.73 -32.89 8.21
N VAL A 87 25.22 -32.41 7.07
CA VAL A 87 23.83 -32.02 6.86
C VAL A 87 23.22 -32.90 5.79
N VAL A 88 22.03 -33.44 6.04
CA VAL A 88 21.27 -34.26 5.11
C VAL A 88 20.10 -33.46 4.55
N SER A 89 19.99 -33.39 3.23
CA SER A 89 18.94 -32.63 2.55
C SER A 89 18.28 -33.44 1.44
N GLU A 90 17.22 -32.87 0.86
CA GLU A 90 16.67 -33.38 -0.38
C GLU A 90 17.74 -33.41 -1.48
N LEU A 91 17.72 -34.45 -2.33
CA LEU A 91 18.56 -34.48 -3.53
C LEU A 91 17.85 -33.72 -4.64
N LEU A 92 18.52 -32.67 -5.17
CA LEU A 92 18.03 -31.89 -6.28
C LEU A 92 18.59 -32.38 -7.62
N GLU A 93 17.77 -32.38 -8.65
CA GLU A 93 18.16 -32.67 -10.04
C GLU A 93 17.98 -31.39 -10.88
N GLY A 94 19.06 -30.92 -11.53
CA GLY A 94 19.08 -29.66 -12.27
C GLY A 94 20.45 -29.01 -12.32
N GLU A 95 20.47 -27.68 -12.34
CA GLU A 95 21.71 -26.87 -12.42
C GLU A 95 21.66 -25.67 -11.48
N THR A 96 22.83 -25.14 -11.08
CA THR A 96 22.89 -23.89 -10.33
C THR A 96 22.56 -22.69 -11.24
N MET A 97 22.08 -21.58 -10.66
CA MET A 97 21.86 -20.35 -11.42
C MET A 97 23.17 -19.85 -12.07
N ARG A 98 24.32 -20.08 -11.42
CA ARG A 98 25.63 -19.78 -11.97
C ARG A 98 25.89 -20.54 -13.28
N GLU A 99 25.59 -21.84 -13.30
CA GLU A 99 25.74 -22.68 -14.50
C GLU A 99 24.78 -22.22 -15.60
N ARG A 100 23.54 -21.92 -15.20
CA ARG A 100 22.52 -21.41 -16.11
C ARG A 100 22.94 -20.12 -16.81
N LEU A 101 23.53 -19.17 -16.06
CA LEU A 101 23.97 -17.88 -16.59
C LEU A 101 25.22 -17.96 -17.49
N ARG A 102 25.99 -19.06 -17.44
CA ARG A 102 27.09 -19.31 -18.42
C ARG A 102 26.58 -19.44 -19.86
N ASN A 103 25.30 -19.83 -20.01
CA ASN A 103 24.65 -19.95 -21.32
C ASN A 103 24.08 -18.60 -21.84
N GLY A 104 24.36 -17.50 -21.14
CA GLY A 104 23.91 -16.15 -21.48
C GLY A 104 22.76 -15.62 -20.61
N PRO A 105 22.31 -14.37 -20.84
CA PRO A 105 21.26 -13.73 -20.08
C PRO A 105 19.92 -14.42 -20.28
N LEU A 106 19.06 -14.32 -19.28
CA LEU A 106 17.69 -14.82 -19.33
C LEU A 106 16.76 -13.82 -20.02
N SER A 107 15.67 -14.32 -20.63
CA SER A 107 14.61 -13.40 -21.05
C SER A 107 13.99 -12.71 -19.82
N SER A 108 13.52 -11.47 -19.97
CA SER A 108 12.89 -10.69 -18.90
C SER A 108 11.78 -11.48 -18.20
N ARG A 109 10.94 -12.22 -18.95
CA ARG A 109 9.89 -13.07 -18.40
C ARG A 109 10.45 -14.19 -17.50
N LYS A 110 11.55 -14.84 -17.90
CA LYS A 110 12.14 -15.92 -17.12
C LYS A 110 12.89 -15.37 -15.90
N ALA A 111 13.53 -14.21 -16.02
CA ALA A 111 14.15 -13.51 -14.90
C ALA A 111 13.12 -13.10 -13.85
N ILE A 112 11.95 -12.60 -14.26
CA ILE A 112 10.82 -12.29 -13.35
C ILE A 112 10.33 -13.57 -12.66
N ASP A 113 10.06 -14.67 -13.39
CA ASP A 113 9.59 -15.93 -12.85
C ASP A 113 10.54 -16.48 -11.78
N TYR A 114 11.83 -16.55 -12.09
CA TYR A 114 12.84 -17.01 -11.14
C TYR A 114 13.04 -16.04 -9.98
N GLY A 115 13.07 -14.73 -10.26
CA GLY A 115 13.15 -13.68 -9.23
C GLY A 115 11.99 -13.74 -8.23
N LEU A 116 10.76 -13.93 -8.71
CA LEU A 116 9.58 -14.09 -7.86
C LEU A 116 9.70 -15.30 -6.92
N GLN A 117 10.19 -16.44 -7.43
CA GLN A 117 10.38 -17.64 -6.63
C GLN A 117 11.44 -17.43 -5.54
N VAL A 118 12.56 -16.76 -5.85
CA VAL A 118 13.61 -16.42 -4.87
C VAL A 118 13.07 -15.44 -3.82
N ALA A 119 12.36 -14.38 -4.23
CA ALA A 119 11.79 -13.39 -3.32
C ALA A 119 10.79 -14.02 -2.33
N ARG A 120 9.93 -14.96 -2.78
CA ARG A 120 9.02 -15.71 -1.91
C ARG A 120 9.77 -16.61 -0.91
N GLY A 121 10.85 -17.27 -1.35
CA GLY A 121 11.70 -18.05 -0.46
C GLY A 121 12.40 -17.21 0.60
N LEU A 122 12.95 -16.04 0.22
CA LEU A 122 13.54 -15.08 1.15
C LEU A 122 12.51 -14.54 2.14
N ALA A 123 11.30 -14.20 1.68
CA ALA A 123 10.22 -13.71 2.55
C ALA A 123 9.91 -14.73 3.65
N ALA A 124 9.73 -16.01 3.30
CA ALA A 124 9.44 -17.08 4.26
C ALA A 124 10.58 -17.30 5.28
N ALA A 125 11.84 -17.08 4.90
CA ALA A 125 12.98 -17.14 5.82
C ALA A 125 13.03 -15.91 6.74
N HIS A 126 12.87 -14.71 6.17
CA HIS A 126 12.91 -13.44 6.91
C HIS A 126 11.77 -13.33 7.94
N GLU A 127 10.58 -13.85 7.66
CA GLU A 127 9.47 -13.96 8.62
C GLU A 127 9.84 -14.75 9.89
N LYS A 128 10.76 -15.70 9.77
CA LYS A 128 11.30 -16.48 10.90
C LYS A 128 12.59 -15.88 11.49
N GLY A 129 12.94 -14.66 11.09
CA GLY A 129 14.15 -13.96 11.54
C GLY A 129 15.45 -14.54 10.97
N ILE A 130 15.38 -15.36 9.90
CA ILE A 130 16.55 -16.00 9.28
C ILE A 130 16.98 -15.20 8.06
N VAL A 131 18.17 -14.63 8.10
CA VAL A 131 18.79 -13.85 7.00
C VAL A 131 19.84 -14.71 6.32
N HIS A 132 19.88 -14.74 5.00
CA HIS A 132 20.77 -15.60 4.22
C HIS A 132 22.24 -15.16 4.27
N ARG A 133 22.51 -13.87 4.10
CA ARG A 133 23.82 -13.18 4.21
C ARG A 133 24.88 -13.53 3.16
N ASP A 134 24.70 -14.57 2.35
CA ASP A 134 25.62 -14.99 1.26
C ASP A 134 24.81 -15.39 0.01
N LEU A 135 23.78 -14.60 -0.33
CA LEU A 135 22.96 -14.87 -1.49
C LEU A 135 23.74 -14.55 -2.78
N LYS A 136 23.87 -15.55 -3.65
CA LYS A 136 24.62 -15.49 -4.92
C LYS A 136 24.11 -16.56 -5.89
N PRO A 137 24.40 -16.46 -7.19
CA PRO A 137 23.91 -17.44 -8.18
C PRO A 137 24.31 -18.88 -7.90
N GLU A 138 25.43 -19.13 -7.23
CA GLU A 138 25.87 -20.45 -6.80
C GLU A 138 24.96 -21.08 -5.73
N ASN A 139 24.27 -20.24 -4.93
CA ASN A 139 23.35 -20.66 -3.88
C ASN A 139 21.88 -20.65 -4.33
N LEU A 140 21.63 -20.55 -5.63
CA LEU A 140 20.32 -20.70 -6.27
C LEU A 140 20.35 -21.88 -7.20
N PHE A 141 19.47 -22.87 -6.99
CA PHE A 141 19.40 -24.08 -7.79
C PHE A 141 18.11 -24.11 -8.59
N VAL A 142 18.21 -24.38 -9.89
CA VAL A 142 17.07 -24.50 -10.81
C VAL A 142 16.83 -25.99 -11.08
N THR A 143 15.72 -26.51 -10.60
CA THR A 143 15.34 -27.90 -10.82
C THR A 143 14.84 -28.17 -12.25
N GLY A 144 14.82 -29.42 -12.68
CA GLY A 144 14.39 -29.79 -14.02
C GLY A 144 12.95 -29.39 -14.38
N ASP A 145 12.07 -29.25 -13.39
CA ASP A 145 10.68 -28.72 -13.54
C ASP A 145 10.61 -27.19 -13.56
N GLY A 146 11.75 -26.48 -13.48
CA GLY A 146 11.84 -25.03 -13.54
C GLY A 146 11.57 -24.30 -12.22
N ARG A 147 11.58 -25.01 -11.10
CA ARG A 147 11.49 -24.44 -9.77
C ARG A 147 12.86 -23.95 -9.29
N VAL A 148 12.90 -22.80 -8.60
CA VAL A 148 14.12 -22.30 -7.96
C VAL A 148 14.12 -22.68 -6.49
N LYS A 149 15.26 -23.19 -6.01
CA LYS A 149 15.49 -23.46 -4.58
C LYS A 149 16.70 -22.68 -4.08
N ILE A 150 16.54 -22.02 -2.93
CA ILE A 150 17.61 -21.31 -2.22
C ILE A 150 18.35 -22.34 -1.36
N LEU A 151 19.66 -22.37 -1.49
CA LEU A 151 20.54 -23.27 -0.78
C LEU A 151 21.24 -22.55 0.37
N ASP A 152 21.73 -23.28 1.38
CA ASP A 152 22.73 -22.86 2.37
C ASP A 152 22.42 -21.57 3.19
N PHE A 153 21.21 -21.46 3.77
CA PHE A 153 20.88 -20.39 4.71
C PHE A 153 21.80 -20.37 5.94
N GLY A 154 22.40 -19.19 6.24
CA GLY A 154 23.05 -18.90 7.52
C GLY A 154 24.43 -19.53 7.76
N LEU A 155 24.84 -20.55 7.00
CA LEU A 155 26.08 -21.31 7.24
C LEU A 155 27.38 -20.50 7.00
N ALA A 156 27.29 -19.31 6.37
CA ALA A 156 28.44 -18.49 6.00
C ALA A 156 29.09 -17.74 7.18
N LYS A 157 28.39 -17.54 8.29
CA LYS A 157 28.93 -16.83 9.47
C LYS A 157 30.00 -17.63 10.20
N LEU A 158 30.00 -18.94 10.01
CA LEU A 158 30.89 -19.88 10.69
C LEU A 158 32.31 -19.96 10.08
N THR A 159 32.50 -19.43 8.88
CA THR A 159 33.75 -19.49 8.15
C THR A 159 34.68 -18.29 8.38
N ARG A 160 34.22 -17.21 9.09
CA ARG A 160 35.06 -16.05 9.42
C ARG A 160 35.41 -16.01 10.89
N PRO A 161 36.72 -15.78 11.27
CA PRO A 161 37.09 -15.50 12.65
C PRO A 161 36.45 -14.19 13.10
N GLU A 162 35.75 -14.18 14.25
CA GLU A 162 35.37 -12.93 14.91
C GLU A 162 36.67 -12.26 15.44
N ALA A 163 36.92 -11.04 14.99
CA ALA A 163 37.89 -10.16 15.65
C ALA A 163 37.35 -9.87 17.06
N GLY A 164 38.15 -10.23 18.09
CA GLY A 164 37.79 -10.12 19.48
C GLY A 164 37.36 -8.71 19.89
N SER A 165 36.43 -8.65 20.82
CA SER A 165 35.99 -7.44 21.53
C SER A 165 37.16 -6.81 22.28
N GLY A 166 37.84 -5.84 21.67
CA GLY A 166 38.86 -4.99 22.24
C GLY A 166 38.85 -3.65 21.53
N ASP A 167 38.79 -2.57 22.31
CA ASP A 167 38.84 -1.18 21.85
C ASP A 167 40.17 -0.92 21.11
N ASP A 168 40.14 -1.11 19.78
CA ASP A 168 41.10 -0.49 18.84
C ASP A 168 40.53 -0.59 17.41
N ALA A 169 40.59 0.51 16.66
CA ALA A 169 40.05 0.67 15.33
C ALA A 169 40.52 -0.43 14.35
N PRO A 170 39.66 -1.07 13.58
CA PRO A 170 40.08 -2.11 12.65
C PRO A 170 40.81 -1.51 11.44
N THR A 171 42.11 -1.70 11.41
CA THR A 171 42.95 -1.49 10.24
C THR A 171 42.55 -2.49 9.14
N VAL A 172 42.51 -2.04 7.89
CA VAL A 172 42.09 -2.73 6.64
C VAL A 172 43.01 -3.89 6.23
N HIS A 173 43.58 -4.69 7.16
CA HIS A 173 44.62 -5.68 6.83
C HIS A 173 44.24 -7.17 7.01
N ALA A 174 42.99 -7.57 7.11
CA ALA A 174 42.60 -8.99 7.32
C ALA A 174 41.88 -9.65 6.13
N VAL A 175 42.20 -9.30 4.89
CA VAL A 175 41.66 -10.00 3.69
C VAL A 175 42.74 -10.14 2.63
N THR A 176 43.76 -10.98 2.89
CA THR A 176 44.72 -11.38 1.85
C THR A 176 45.23 -12.80 2.12
N GLU A 177 44.42 -13.80 1.77
CA GLU A 177 44.94 -15.07 1.30
C GLU A 177 44.67 -15.17 -0.21
N PRO A 178 45.73 -15.39 -1.03
CA PRO A 178 45.57 -15.46 -2.48
C PRO A 178 44.94 -16.82 -2.86
N GLY A 179 43.67 -16.80 -3.33
CA GLY A 179 43.12 -17.97 -3.96
C GLY A 179 41.61 -18.24 -3.75
N LEU A 180 40.98 -17.74 -2.69
CA LEU A 180 39.62 -18.18 -2.33
C LEU A 180 38.49 -17.12 -2.44
N ILE A 181 38.76 -15.87 -2.83
CA ILE A 181 37.76 -14.76 -2.70
C ILE A 181 37.41 -14.07 -4.04
N MET A 182 37.90 -14.53 -5.19
CA MET A 182 37.75 -13.78 -6.44
C MET A 182 36.35 -13.75 -7.06
N GLY A 183 35.34 -14.47 -6.51
CA GLY A 183 33.98 -14.56 -7.05
C GLY A 183 32.84 -13.96 -6.21
N THR A 184 32.98 -13.86 -4.91
CA THR A 184 31.85 -13.62 -3.99
C THR A 184 31.60 -12.13 -3.68
N ALA A 185 32.59 -11.27 -3.81
CA ALA A 185 32.49 -9.86 -3.42
C ALA A 185 31.37 -9.08 -4.14
N GLY A 186 31.10 -9.39 -5.42
CA GLY A 186 30.17 -8.64 -6.25
C GLY A 186 28.68 -8.69 -5.88
N TYR A 187 28.31 -9.49 -4.88
CA TYR A 187 26.92 -9.62 -4.38
C TYR A 187 26.76 -9.13 -2.94
N MET A 188 27.85 -8.71 -2.28
CA MET A 188 27.80 -8.17 -0.92
C MET A 188 27.03 -6.84 -0.90
N SER A 189 26.24 -6.61 0.14
CA SER A 189 25.62 -5.32 0.34
C SER A 189 26.63 -4.28 0.87
N PRO A 190 26.39 -2.96 0.70
CA PRO A 190 27.26 -1.90 1.19
C PRO A 190 27.54 -1.99 2.70
N GLU A 191 26.54 -2.37 3.52
CA GLU A 191 26.69 -2.59 4.96
C GLU A 191 27.59 -3.78 5.29
N GLN A 192 27.53 -4.87 4.50
CA GLN A 192 28.44 -6.01 4.65
C GLN A 192 29.88 -5.64 4.28
N VAL A 193 30.08 -4.84 3.22
CA VAL A 193 31.42 -4.32 2.85
C VAL A 193 31.99 -3.43 3.94
N ARG A 194 31.14 -2.65 4.64
CA ARG A 194 31.54 -1.80 5.79
C ARG A 194 31.73 -2.58 7.11
N GLY A 195 31.46 -3.88 7.14
CA GLY A 195 31.49 -4.68 8.36
C GLY A 195 30.35 -4.41 9.35
N GLN A 196 29.29 -3.75 8.89
CA GLN A 196 28.10 -3.46 9.69
C GLN A 196 27.17 -4.68 9.79
N THR A 197 26.20 -4.65 10.69
CA THR A 197 25.22 -5.73 10.86
C THR A 197 24.34 -5.87 9.63
N ALA A 198 24.35 -7.06 9.02
CA ALA A 198 23.50 -7.41 7.89
C ALA A 198 22.12 -7.88 8.38
N ASP A 199 21.06 -7.30 7.86
CA ASP A 199 19.66 -7.69 8.07
C ASP A 199 18.99 -8.20 6.76
N ALA A 200 17.67 -8.41 6.77
CA ALA A 200 16.89 -8.85 5.61
C ALA A 200 17.09 -8.00 4.35
N ARG A 201 17.37 -6.70 4.51
CA ARG A 201 17.61 -5.77 3.40
C ARG A 201 18.96 -5.96 2.73
N SER A 202 19.91 -6.64 3.40
CA SER A 202 21.17 -7.07 2.78
C SER A 202 20.95 -8.17 1.75
N ASP A 203 20.04 -9.13 2.02
CA ASP A 203 19.64 -10.16 1.06
C ASP A 203 18.90 -9.56 -0.13
N ILE A 204 18.11 -8.49 0.08
CA ILE A 204 17.43 -7.75 -0.99
C ILE A 204 18.43 -7.08 -1.93
N PHE A 205 19.52 -6.50 -1.41
CA PHE A 205 20.58 -5.96 -2.26
C PHE A 205 21.25 -7.06 -3.09
N SER A 206 21.63 -8.18 -2.46
CA SER A 206 22.23 -9.32 -3.14
C SER A 206 21.30 -9.89 -4.21
N PHE A 207 20.02 -9.99 -3.92
CA PHE A 207 18.98 -10.36 -4.88
C PHE A 207 18.94 -9.40 -6.08
N GLY A 208 18.99 -8.09 -5.85
CA GLY A 208 19.03 -7.07 -6.90
C GLY A 208 20.22 -7.25 -7.84
N ALA A 209 21.40 -7.55 -7.28
CA ALA A 209 22.61 -7.81 -8.06
C ALA A 209 22.49 -9.09 -8.91
N ILE A 210 21.84 -10.14 -8.37
CA ILE A 210 21.58 -11.38 -9.09
C ILE A 210 20.55 -11.15 -10.21
N LEU A 211 19.47 -10.43 -9.93
CA LEU A 211 18.44 -10.13 -10.93
C LEU A 211 18.99 -9.28 -12.07
N TYR A 212 19.86 -8.30 -11.76
CA TYR A 212 20.59 -7.54 -12.77
C TYR A 212 21.41 -8.46 -13.68
N GLU A 213 22.17 -9.40 -13.09
CA GLU A 213 22.98 -10.35 -13.87
C GLU A 213 22.11 -11.32 -14.67
N MET A 214 20.97 -11.79 -14.14
CA MET A 214 20.03 -12.61 -14.91
C MET A 214 19.55 -11.93 -16.19
N ILE A 215 19.34 -10.62 -16.15
CA ILE A 215 18.79 -9.84 -17.27
C ILE A 215 19.89 -9.39 -18.24
N SER A 216 21.01 -8.88 -17.71
CA SER A 216 22.08 -8.27 -18.53
C SER A 216 23.13 -9.30 -18.98
N GLY A 217 23.26 -10.44 -18.28
CA GLY A 217 24.38 -11.38 -18.44
C GLY A 217 25.71 -10.86 -17.88
N LYS A 218 25.70 -9.69 -17.19
CA LYS A 218 26.87 -9.05 -16.60
C LYS A 218 26.64 -8.80 -15.13
N ARG A 219 27.70 -8.81 -14.33
CA ARG A 219 27.60 -8.44 -12.91
C ARG A 219 27.26 -6.97 -12.74
N ALA A 220 26.43 -6.64 -11.77
CA ALA A 220 26.06 -5.27 -11.42
C ALA A 220 27.29 -4.44 -10.97
N PHE A 221 28.16 -5.07 -10.20
CA PHE A 221 29.40 -4.46 -9.71
C PHE A 221 30.60 -5.36 -10.03
N HIS A 222 31.63 -4.77 -10.66
CA HIS A 222 32.84 -5.49 -11.06
C HIS A 222 34.03 -4.53 -11.07
N GLY A 223 35.17 -4.98 -10.58
CA GLY A 223 36.45 -4.28 -10.61
C GLY A 223 37.59 -5.25 -10.93
N GLU A 224 38.80 -4.71 -11.22
CA GLU A 224 39.98 -5.52 -11.51
C GLU A 224 40.46 -6.35 -10.31
N SER A 225 40.17 -5.85 -9.08
CA SER A 225 40.43 -6.56 -7.83
C SER A 225 39.18 -6.67 -6.97
N SER A 226 39.21 -7.49 -5.90
CA SER A 226 38.15 -7.54 -4.89
C SER A 226 37.96 -6.19 -4.18
N ALA A 227 39.04 -5.41 -3.99
CA ALA A 227 38.99 -4.08 -3.40
C ALA A 227 38.29 -3.08 -4.33
N ASP A 228 38.53 -3.14 -5.63
CA ASP A 228 37.85 -2.31 -6.62
C ASP A 228 36.37 -2.67 -6.72
N THR A 229 36.05 -3.96 -6.69
CA THR A 229 34.65 -4.43 -6.65
C THR A 229 33.93 -3.91 -5.40
N MET A 230 34.56 -3.97 -4.21
CA MET A 230 34.01 -3.40 -2.97
C MET A 230 33.85 -1.89 -3.05
N SER A 231 34.81 -1.18 -3.67
CA SER A 231 34.71 0.26 -3.91
C SER A 231 33.52 0.60 -4.83
N ALA A 232 33.33 -0.16 -5.91
CA ALA A 232 32.19 -0.01 -6.83
C ALA A 232 30.86 -0.22 -6.08
N ILE A 233 30.72 -1.25 -5.25
CA ILE A 233 29.53 -1.48 -4.41
C ILE A 233 29.23 -0.27 -3.52
N LEU A 234 30.24 0.38 -2.96
CA LEU A 234 30.07 1.50 -2.03
C LEU A 234 29.73 2.83 -2.72
N LYS A 235 30.21 3.05 -3.96
CA LYS A 235 30.25 4.38 -4.58
C LYS A 235 29.60 4.46 -5.97
N GLU A 236 29.53 3.36 -6.72
CA GLU A 236 29.10 3.39 -8.11
C GLU A 236 27.67 2.86 -8.28
N GLU A 237 26.95 3.41 -9.25
CA GLU A 237 25.69 2.85 -9.73
C GLU A 237 25.99 1.86 -10.87
N PRO A 238 25.27 0.73 -10.95
CA PRO A 238 25.41 -0.18 -12.08
C PRO A 238 24.93 0.49 -13.37
N PRO A 239 25.48 0.13 -14.55
CA PRO A 239 24.97 0.61 -15.83
C PRO A 239 23.47 0.36 -15.99
N GLU A 240 22.75 1.26 -16.67
CA GLU A 240 21.30 1.09 -16.91
C GLU A 240 21.04 -0.21 -17.70
N LEU A 241 20.00 -0.95 -17.27
CA LEU A 241 19.61 -2.21 -17.94
C LEU A 241 19.16 -1.96 -19.38
N SER A 242 18.56 -0.80 -19.66
CA SER A 242 18.19 -0.34 -20.99
C SER A 242 19.37 -0.22 -21.96
N GLU A 243 20.59 0.05 -21.44
CA GLU A 243 21.83 0.13 -22.23
C GLU A 243 22.49 -1.25 -22.42
N THR A 244 22.27 -2.17 -21.50
CA THR A 244 22.97 -3.47 -21.45
C THR A 244 22.13 -4.63 -21.98
N ALA A 245 20.79 -4.52 -22.00
CA ALA A 245 19.87 -5.57 -22.46
C ALA A 245 18.72 -4.99 -23.29
N ARG A 246 18.33 -5.69 -24.37
CA ARG A 246 17.22 -5.28 -25.23
C ARG A 246 15.86 -5.69 -24.62
N ASN A 247 14.86 -4.80 -24.73
CA ASN A 247 13.47 -5.07 -24.33
C ASN A 247 13.28 -5.39 -22.83
N VAL A 248 13.96 -4.69 -21.94
CA VAL A 248 13.72 -4.76 -20.49
C VAL A 248 12.50 -3.91 -20.15
N PRO A 249 11.46 -4.46 -19.47
CA PRO A 249 10.35 -3.64 -18.98
C PRO A 249 10.83 -2.58 -17.99
N ALA A 250 10.39 -1.33 -18.14
CA ALA A 250 10.77 -0.23 -17.24
C ALA A 250 10.44 -0.52 -15.75
N GLY A 251 9.37 -1.28 -15.50
CA GLY A 251 9.02 -1.75 -14.14
C GLY A 251 10.08 -2.69 -13.56
N LEU A 252 10.64 -3.58 -14.36
CA LEU A 252 11.70 -4.50 -13.94
C LEU A 252 13.01 -3.77 -13.65
N GLU A 253 13.39 -2.82 -14.48
CA GLU A 253 14.57 -1.98 -14.25
C GLU A 253 14.45 -1.17 -12.96
N ARG A 254 13.26 -0.61 -12.68
CA ARG A 254 13.00 0.11 -11.43
C ARG A 254 13.12 -0.80 -10.20
N ILE A 255 12.60 -2.04 -10.25
CA ILE A 255 12.74 -3.02 -9.15
C ILE A 255 14.22 -3.30 -8.88
N VAL A 256 15.01 -3.54 -9.93
CA VAL A 256 16.45 -3.80 -9.78
C VAL A 256 17.16 -2.60 -9.15
N ARG A 257 16.88 -1.38 -9.63
CA ARG A 257 17.47 -0.14 -9.08
C ARG A 257 17.10 0.03 -7.60
N HIS A 258 15.84 -0.19 -7.25
CA HIS A 258 15.35 -0.08 -5.87
C HIS A 258 16.00 -1.11 -4.92
N CYS A 259 16.26 -2.33 -5.39
CA CYS A 259 17.04 -3.31 -4.63
C CYS A 259 18.49 -2.86 -4.40
N LEU A 260 19.11 -2.17 -5.38
CA LEU A 260 20.53 -1.80 -5.38
C LEU A 260 20.82 -0.44 -4.73
N GLU A 261 19.84 0.20 -4.08
CA GLU A 261 20.03 1.41 -3.29
C GLU A 261 21.11 1.22 -2.22
N LYS A 262 22.00 2.21 -2.09
CA LYS A 262 23.16 2.12 -1.19
C LYS A 262 22.74 2.18 0.29
N ASN A 263 21.71 2.98 0.60
CA ASN A 263 21.14 3.07 1.93
C ASN A 263 20.08 1.98 2.12
N PRO A 264 20.21 1.07 3.11
CA PRO A 264 19.22 0.02 3.36
C PRO A 264 17.79 0.53 3.57
N SER A 265 17.61 1.74 4.12
CA SER A 265 16.28 2.33 4.35
C SER A 265 15.57 2.78 3.06
N GLN A 266 16.29 2.84 1.94
CA GLN A 266 15.75 3.22 0.63
C GLN A 266 15.47 2.00 -0.24
N ARG A 267 15.75 0.78 0.21
CA ARG A 267 15.40 -0.49 -0.46
C ARG A 267 13.98 -0.92 -0.09
N PHE A 268 13.51 -2.00 -0.72
CA PHE A 268 12.30 -2.68 -0.25
C PHE A 268 12.40 -3.01 1.25
N HIS A 269 11.31 -2.82 1.97
CA HIS A 269 11.28 -3.10 3.41
C HIS A 269 11.27 -4.59 3.72
N SER A 270 10.70 -5.40 2.82
CA SER A 270 10.66 -6.84 2.94
C SER A 270 10.83 -7.55 1.58
N ALA A 271 11.24 -8.81 1.61
CA ALA A 271 11.25 -9.67 0.43
C ALA A 271 9.82 -10.01 -0.05
N GLY A 272 8.81 -9.87 0.82
CA GLY A 272 7.40 -9.97 0.46
C GLY A 272 6.95 -8.84 -0.47
N ASP A 273 7.31 -7.58 -0.16
CA ASP A 273 7.02 -6.42 -1.02
C ASP A 273 7.69 -6.57 -2.39
N LEU A 274 8.93 -7.04 -2.39
CA LEU A 274 9.68 -7.33 -3.62
C LEU A 274 9.00 -8.42 -4.46
N ALA A 275 8.52 -9.50 -3.83
CA ALA A 275 7.79 -10.58 -4.52
C ALA A 275 6.50 -10.07 -5.15
N PHE A 276 5.76 -9.22 -4.45
CA PHE A 276 4.53 -8.60 -4.94
C PHE A 276 4.77 -7.73 -6.18
N ASP A 277 5.81 -6.87 -6.15
CA ASP A 277 6.16 -6.03 -7.28
C ASP A 277 6.59 -6.84 -8.52
N LEU A 278 7.30 -7.97 -8.33
CA LEU A 278 7.65 -8.87 -9.42
C LEU A 278 6.43 -9.61 -9.99
N GLU A 279 5.47 -10.00 -9.14
CA GLU A 279 4.24 -10.67 -9.54
C GLU A 279 3.36 -9.77 -10.42
N SER A 280 3.26 -8.48 -10.07
CA SER A 280 2.54 -7.48 -10.85
C SER A 280 3.02 -7.35 -12.30
N LEU A 281 4.32 -7.57 -12.55
CA LEU A 281 4.89 -7.57 -13.90
C LEU A 281 4.52 -8.82 -14.72
N THR A 282 4.20 -9.93 -14.07
CA THR A 282 3.81 -11.18 -14.74
C THR A 282 2.40 -11.11 -15.32
N GLU A 283 1.48 -10.44 -14.63
CA GLU A 283 0.08 -10.27 -15.08
C GLU A 283 -0.04 -9.34 -16.29
N ILE A 284 0.79 -8.30 -16.38
CA ILE A 284 0.84 -7.39 -17.53
C ILE A 284 1.27 -8.12 -18.81
N SER A 285 2.14 -9.13 -18.68
CA SER A 285 2.62 -9.93 -19.82
C SER A 285 1.58 -10.97 -20.31
N ALA A 286 0.63 -11.40 -19.48
CA ALA A 286 -0.39 -12.38 -19.83
C ALA A 286 -1.58 -11.77 -20.60
N THR A 287 -1.87 -10.48 -20.41
CA THR A 287 -2.96 -9.78 -21.08
C THR A 287 -2.60 -9.35 -22.51
N SER A 288 -1.33 -9.23 -22.88
CA SER A 288 -0.90 -8.88 -24.24
C SER A 288 -0.96 -10.05 -25.24
N ASN A 289 -1.18 -11.29 -24.81
CA ASN A 289 -1.16 -12.47 -25.69
C ASN A 289 -2.54 -12.99 -26.15
N LYS A 290 -3.64 -12.27 -25.87
CA LYS A 290 -4.99 -12.69 -26.32
C LYS A 290 -5.47 -12.04 -27.61
N SER A 291 -4.63 -11.30 -28.34
CA SER A 291 -5.00 -10.68 -29.62
C SER A 291 -3.97 -11.01 -30.71
N GLY A 292 -3.84 -12.27 -31.03
CA GLY A 292 -3.04 -12.75 -32.16
C GLY A 292 -3.61 -14.05 -32.68
N ALA A 293 -4.61 -13.98 -33.55
CA ALA A 293 -5.08 -15.15 -34.30
C ALA A 293 -3.94 -15.66 -35.19
N GLN A 294 -3.52 -16.88 -34.94
CA GLN A 294 -2.59 -17.61 -35.79
C GLN A 294 -3.25 -17.91 -37.15
N VAL A 295 -2.68 -17.33 -38.21
CA VAL A 295 -2.84 -17.84 -39.56
C VAL A 295 -1.72 -18.82 -39.83
N ALA A 296 -2.07 -20.09 -39.91
CA ALA A 296 -1.16 -21.16 -40.31
C ALA A 296 -0.79 -20.98 -41.78
N VAL A 297 0.49 -20.86 -42.06
CA VAL A 297 1.05 -20.97 -43.41
C VAL A 297 1.46 -22.46 -43.59
N GLN A 298 0.72 -23.16 -44.45
CA GLN A 298 1.14 -24.48 -44.98
C GLN A 298 2.14 -24.24 -46.12
N GLU A 299 3.32 -24.83 -45.99
CA GLU A 299 4.27 -24.98 -47.07
C GLU A 299 3.75 -26.03 -48.07
N ALA A 300 3.71 -25.62 -49.33
CA ALA A 300 3.55 -26.53 -50.47
C ALA A 300 4.70 -26.32 -51.48
N GLU A 301 5.52 -27.36 -51.61
CA GLU A 301 6.57 -27.42 -52.64
C GLU A 301 6.00 -27.60 -54.09
N GLY A 302 6.62 -26.89 -55.00
CA GLY A 302 6.94 -27.42 -56.34
C GLY A 302 6.01 -27.12 -57.49
N ALA A 303 6.40 -26.25 -58.38
CA ALA A 303 6.50 -26.45 -59.85
C ALA A 303 6.90 -25.19 -60.60
N LYS A 304 7.91 -25.30 -61.46
CA LYS A 304 8.43 -24.29 -62.38
C LYS A 304 7.60 -24.14 -63.65
N SER A 305 7.30 -22.90 -64.09
CA SER A 305 7.12 -22.60 -65.49
C SER A 305 7.01 -21.03 -65.75
N PRO A 306 7.54 -20.55 -66.90
CA PRO A 306 7.92 -19.16 -67.05
C PRO A 306 6.90 -18.34 -67.91
N ARG A 307 6.33 -17.28 -67.27
CA ARG A 307 5.66 -16.17 -67.97
C ARG A 307 5.44 -15.02 -67.00
N LYS A 308 6.44 -14.16 -66.83
CA LYS A 308 6.32 -13.00 -65.91
C LYS A 308 7.26 -11.84 -66.30
N LEU A 309 6.83 -10.99 -67.21
CA LEU A 309 7.36 -9.61 -67.25
C LEU A 309 6.32 -8.53 -67.03
N ALA A 310 5.02 -8.86 -67.03
CA ALA A 310 3.96 -7.89 -66.76
C ALA A 310 3.49 -7.79 -65.32
N SER A 311 3.82 -8.78 -64.46
CA SER A 311 3.38 -8.82 -63.04
C SER A 311 4.35 -8.12 -62.07
N VAL A 312 5.59 -7.86 -62.48
CA VAL A 312 6.60 -7.19 -61.63
C VAL A 312 6.35 -5.68 -61.52
N ALA A 313 5.85 -5.04 -62.57
CA ALA A 313 5.47 -3.62 -62.52
C ALA A 313 4.24 -3.35 -61.66
N GLY A 314 3.22 -4.25 -61.72
CA GLY A 314 2.06 -4.20 -60.86
C GLY A 314 2.36 -4.44 -59.39
N ALA A 315 3.25 -5.39 -59.07
CA ALA A 315 3.68 -5.69 -57.73
C ALA A 315 4.51 -4.56 -57.10
N MET A 316 5.36 -3.86 -57.90
CA MET A 316 6.11 -2.69 -57.44
C MET A 316 5.22 -1.49 -57.15
N VAL A 317 4.18 -1.25 -57.94
CA VAL A 317 3.21 -0.17 -57.69
C VAL A 317 2.35 -0.52 -56.45
N LEU A 318 1.96 -1.77 -56.26
CA LEU A 318 1.24 -2.20 -55.09
C LEU A 318 2.10 -2.16 -53.82
N ALA A 319 3.37 -2.56 -53.92
CA ALA A 319 4.34 -2.45 -52.83
C ALA A 319 4.63 -0.98 -52.49
N GLY A 320 4.78 -0.09 -53.52
CA GLY A 320 4.93 1.34 -53.29
C GLY A 320 3.69 1.98 -52.66
N ALA A 321 2.48 1.55 -53.04
CA ALA A 321 1.23 1.99 -52.43
C ALA A 321 1.06 1.47 -50.99
N LEU A 322 1.45 0.25 -50.71
CA LEU A 322 1.45 -0.31 -49.34
C LEU A 322 2.51 0.32 -48.44
N ILE A 323 3.70 0.61 -48.99
CA ILE A 323 4.75 1.36 -48.27
C ILE A 323 4.30 2.79 -48.05
N GLY A 324 3.69 3.45 -49.06
CA GLY A 324 3.11 4.79 -48.93
C GLY A 324 1.95 4.84 -47.91
N LEU A 325 1.09 3.84 -47.93
CA LEU A 325 0.00 3.68 -46.95
C LEU A 325 0.53 3.37 -45.55
N GLY A 326 1.52 2.49 -45.46
CA GLY A 326 2.22 2.17 -44.19
C GLY A 326 2.96 3.39 -43.63
N TRP A 327 3.60 4.20 -44.51
CA TRP A 327 4.23 5.43 -44.14
C TRP A 327 3.23 6.55 -43.76
N TRP A 328 2.07 6.61 -44.45
CA TRP A 328 0.99 7.53 -44.14
C TRP A 328 0.25 7.13 -42.84
N VAL A 329 -0.01 5.84 -42.62
CA VAL A 329 -0.58 5.29 -41.36
C VAL A 329 0.45 5.41 -40.22
N GLY A 330 1.72 5.19 -40.47
CA GLY A 330 2.82 5.38 -39.51
C GLY A 330 3.03 6.84 -39.10
N ARG A 331 2.69 7.80 -39.98
CA ARG A 331 2.72 9.23 -39.65
C ARG A 331 1.53 9.69 -38.81
N GLY A 332 0.40 8.94 -38.85
CA GLY A 332 -0.78 9.22 -38.02
C GLY A 332 -0.63 8.83 -36.55
N GLY A 333 0.36 7.98 -36.23
CA GLY A 333 0.70 7.54 -34.89
C GLY A 333 2.01 8.17 -34.38
N GLY A 334 2.19 9.47 -34.51
CA GLY A 334 3.33 10.16 -33.93
C GLY A 334 3.31 9.99 -32.43
N VAL A 335 4.17 9.09 -31.90
CA VAL A 335 4.55 9.11 -30.48
C VAL A 335 5.15 10.50 -30.27
N GLY A 336 4.38 11.40 -29.67
CA GLY A 336 4.87 12.73 -29.28
C GLY A 336 6.05 12.56 -28.33
N PRO A 337 6.85 13.59 -28.12
CA PRO A 337 7.92 13.53 -27.14
C PRO A 337 7.34 13.02 -25.81
N PRO A 338 8.10 12.20 -25.04
CA PRO A 338 7.65 11.67 -23.77
C PRO A 338 7.24 12.81 -22.83
N ALA A 339 6.23 12.58 -22.01
CA ALA A 339 5.79 13.55 -21.03
C ALA A 339 6.96 13.98 -20.13
N GLN A 340 7.15 15.28 -19.96
CA GLN A 340 8.18 15.84 -19.09
C GLN A 340 7.57 16.20 -17.74
N TYR A 341 8.21 15.79 -16.66
CA TYR A 341 7.78 16.03 -15.29
C TYR A 341 8.73 17.02 -14.62
N GLN A 342 8.18 18.11 -14.12
CA GLN A 342 8.90 19.10 -13.33
C GLN A 342 8.33 19.12 -11.91
N GLN A 343 9.14 18.74 -10.94
CA GLN A 343 8.75 18.82 -9.53
C GLN A 343 8.70 20.27 -9.06
N ILE A 344 7.64 20.62 -8.31
CA ILE A 344 7.38 21.98 -7.81
C ILE A 344 7.58 22.09 -6.29
N THR A 345 7.39 20.99 -5.56
CA THR A 345 7.47 20.98 -4.10
C THR A 345 8.53 20.01 -3.61
N PHE A 346 9.33 20.44 -2.61
CA PHE A 346 10.49 19.71 -2.11
C PHE A 346 10.47 19.48 -0.59
N ARG A 347 9.41 19.93 0.11
CA ARG A 347 9.26 19.76 1.55
C ARG A 347 8.47 18.51 1.89
N THR A 348 8.65 17.97 3.10
CA THR A 348 7.95 16.78 3.59
C THR A 348 6.62 17.19 4.24
N GLY A 349 5.52 16.66 3.73
CA GLY A 349 4.19 16.94 4.29
C GLY A 349 3.07 16.64 3.31
N SER A 350 1.87 17.17 3.60
CA SER A 350 0.68 16.94 2.81
C SER A 350 0.28 18.16 2.00
N ILE A 351 -0.04 17.96 0.72
CA ILE A 351 -0.63 18.96 -0.16
C ILE A 351 -2.11 18.63 -0.32
N GLY A 352 -2.98 19.63 -0.18
CA GLY A 352 -4.42 19.47 -0.46
C GLY A 352 -4.70 19.69 -1.94
N ASN A 353 -4.99 20.91 -2.31
CA ASN A 353 -5.25 21.30 -3.69
C ASN A 353 -4.15 22.23 -4.23
N ALA A 354 -3.94 22.18 -5.53
CA ALA A 354 -3.03 23.04 -6.25
C ALA A 354 -3.71 23.58 -7.53
N ARG A 355 -3.52 24.85 -7.85
CA ARG A 355 -4.16 25.52 -9.00
C ARG A 355 -3.20 26.46 -9.70
N PHE A 356 -3.29 26.56 -11.00
CA PHE A 356 -2.61 27.60 -11.76
C PHE A 356 -3.25 28.97 -11.51
N THR A 357 -2.43 29.99 -11.34
CA THR A 357 -2.85 31.40 -11.41
C THR A 357 -2.92 31.87 -12.86
N PRO A 358 -3.58 33.00 -13.17
CA PRO A 358 -3.65 33.53 -14.53
C PRO A 358 -2.29 33.83 -15.16
N ASP A 359 -1.28 34.24 -14.37
CA ASP A 359 0.09 34.49 -14.82
C ASP A 359 0.94 33.21 -14.95
N GLY A 360 0.40 32.05 -14.59
CA GLY A 360 1.04 30.74 -14.70
C GLY A 360 1.87 30.32 -13.50
N SER A 361 1.87 31.09 -12.43
CA SER A 361 2.33 30.65 -11.11
C SER A 361 1.39 29.56 -10.56
N ILE A 362 1.74 28.93 -9.45
CA ILE A 362 0.96 27.85 -8.84
C ILE A 362 0.68 28.22 -7.40
N VAL A 363 -0.60 28.26 -7.02
CA VAL A 363 -1.01 28.34 -5.62
C VAL A 363 -1.43 26.96 -5.13
N TYR A 364 -0.96 26.57 -3.97
CA TYR A 364 -1.34 25.31 -3.33
C TYR A 364 -1.49 25.48 -1.82
N ASP A 365 -2.35 24.69 -1.22
CA ASP A 365 -2.47 24.56 0.22
C ASP A 365 -1.69 23.35 0.73
N ALA A 366 -0.87 23.56 1.75
CA ALA A 366 -0.05 22.48 2.31
C ALA A 366 0.13 22.61 3.82
N SER A 367 0.38 21.44 4.45
CA SER A 367 0.84 21.30 5.82
C SER A 367 2.22 20.63 5.78
N TRP A 368 3.26 21.40 6.08
CA TRP A 368 4.63 20.97 6.11
C TRP A 368 5.07 20.61 7.52
N GLU A 369 5.78 19.46 7.67
CA GLU A 369 6.42 19.06 8.92
C GLU A 369 5.45 19.00 10.12
N GLY A 370 4.18 18.66 9.88
CA GLY A 370 3.13 18.63 10.91
C GLY A 370 2.58 20.01 11.32
N GLY A 371 2.99 21.09 10.62
CA GLY A 371 2.50 22.44 10.88
C GLY A 371 1.08 22.70 10.36
N VAL A 372 0.56 23.86 10.66
CA VAL A 372 -0.78 24.29 10.23
C VAL A 372 -0.85 24.42 8.72
N ARG A 373 -1.95 23.95 8.12
CA ARG A 373 -2.21 24.08 6.68
C ARG A 373 -2.35 25.53 6.27
N GLN A 374 -1.61 25.96 5.25
CA GLN A 374 -1.61 27.33 4.75
C GLN A 374 -1.35 27.39 3.25
N LEU A 375 -1.58 28.55 2.63
CA LEU A 375 -1.35 28.75 1.19
C LEU A 375 0.09 29.15 0.89
N TYR A 376 0.58 28.57 -0.21
CA TYR A 376 1.89 28.86 -0.79
C TYR A 376 1.74 29.25 -2.26
N LEU A 377 2.61 30.15 -2.72
CA LEU A 377 2.78 30.49 -4.13
C LEU A 377 4.13 29.97 -4.61
N ALA A 378 4.15 29.15 -5.65
CA ALA A 378 5.33 28.66 -6.34
C ALA A 378 5.36 29.14 -7.78
N ARG A 379 6.55 29.26 -8.36
CA ARG A 379 6.78 29.54 -9.77
C ARG A 379 7.45 28.35 -10.42
N THR A 380 7.19 28.12 -11.70
CA THR A 380 7.81 27.02 -12.46
C THR A 380 9.28 27.29 -12.79
N ASP A 381 9.74 28.52 -12.69
CA ASP A 381 11.12 28.95 -12.95
C ASP A 381 11.96 29.06 -11.66
N ASP A 382 11.39 28.80 -10.48
CA ASP A 382 12.03 28.89 -9.16
C ASP A 382 11.71 27.67 -8.32
N ASN A 383 12.71 27.11 -7.63
CA ASN A 383 12.53 25.95 -6.74
C ASN A 383 11.99 26.36 -5.35
N GLY A 384 11.75 27.63 -5.11
CA GLY A 384 11.21 28.18 -3.87
C GLY A 384 9.68 28.33 -3.90
N SER A 385 9.07 28.34 -2.72
CA SER A 385 7.66 28.69 -2.55
C SER A 385 7.51 29.74 -1.45
N ARG A 386 6.65 30.74 -1.67
CA ARG A 386 6.38 31.84 -0.76
C ARG A 386 5.05 31.61 -0.05
N GLU A 387 5.02 31.81 1.27
CA GLU A 387 3.79 31.83 2.06
C GLU A 387 2.91 33.04 1.72
N LEU A 388 1.59 32.81 1.58
CA LEU A 388 0.62 33.86 1.34
C LEU A 388 -0.04 34.42 2.64
N GLY A 389 0.36 33.90 3.80
CA GLY A 389 -0.13 34.38 5.12
C GLY A 389 -1.54 33.92 5.49
N LEU A 390 -2.22 33.14 4.64
CA LEU A 390 -3.56 32.61 4.90
C LEU A 390 -3.46 31.18 5.47
N LYS A 391 -4.00 30.95 6.66
CA LYS A 391 -3.87 29.72 7.45
C LYS A 391 -5.22 29.10 7.78
N ASN A 392 -5.22 27.81 8.16
CA ASN A 392 -6.41 27.01 8.55
C ASN A 392 -7.49 26.94 7.47
N LEU A 393 -7.08 26.72 6.22
CA LEU A 393 -7.98 26.71 5.09
C LEU A 393 -7.61 25.64 4.06
N ALA A 394 -8.50 25.41 3.10
CA ALA A 394 -8.24 24.63 1.89
C ALA A 394 -8.48 25.49 0.65
N LEU A 395 -7.62 25.41 -0.35
CA LEU A 395 -7.82 26.01 -1.66
C LEU A 395 -8.87 25.21 -2.43
N LEU A 396 -9.85 25.86 -3.07
CA LEU A 396 -10.82 25.19 -3.92
C LEU A 396 -10.56 25.50 -5.40
N SER A 397 -10.55 26.77 -5.76
CA SER A 397 -10.42 27.21 -7.16
C SER A 397 -9.82 28.63 -7.21
N ILE A 398 -9.35 29.06 -8.41
CA ILE A 398 -8.86 30.41 -8.67
C ILE A 398 -9.59 30.97 -9.88
N SER A 399 -10.09 32.20 -9.78
CA SER A 399 -10.76 32.89 -10.90
C SER A 399 -9.77 33.39 -11.93
N LYS A 400 -10.24 33.75 -13.12
CA LYS A 400 -9.42 34.42 -14.16
C LYS A 400 -8.86 35.79 -13.72
N SER A 401 -9.47 36.45 -12.74
CA SER A 401 -8.97 37.68 -12.15
C SER A 401 -7.97 37.47 -11.01
N GLY A 402 -7.71 36.23 -10.62
CA GLY A 402 -6.82 35.87 -9.51
C GLY A 402 -7.51 35.91 -8.13
N GLU A 403 -8.85 35.92 -8.07
CA GLU A 403 -9.55 35.77 -6.79
C GLU A 403 -9.58 34.29 -6.38
N LEU A 404 -9.20 34.01 -5.13
CA LEU A 404 -9.17 32.66 -4.55
C LEU A 404 -10.55 32.29 -4.02
N ALA A 405 -11.04 31.11 -4.33
CA ALA A 405 -12.10 30.44 -3.59
C ALA A 405 -11.45 29.48 -2.58
N ILE A 406 -11.72 29.68 -1.31
CA ILE A 406 -11.13 28.90 -0.21
C ILE A 406 -12.23 28.39 0.72
N ARG A 407 -11.96 27.27 1.41
CA ARG A 407 -12.83 26.72 2.44
C ARG A 407 -12.21 26.95 3.82
N LEU A 408 -12.97 27.57 4.69
CA LEU A 408 -12.67 27.78 6.10
C LEU A 408 -13.47 26.80 6.97
N ASN A 409 -13.14 26.68 8.25
CA ASN A 409 -13.92 25.96 9.27
C ASN A 409 -14.37 24.57 8.82
N THR A 410 -13.45 23.79 8.24
CA THR A 410 -13.77 22.47 7.66
C THR A 410 -14.26 21.48 8.72
N VAL A 411 -15.43 20.89 8.50
CA VAL A 411 -16.01 19.77 9.26
C VAL A 411 -15.96 18.51 8.40
N TYR A 412 -15.76 17.34 9.01
CA TYR A 412 -15.72 16.04 8.33
C TYR A 412 -16.97 15.25 8.60
N TYR A 413 -17.51 14.65 7.55
CA TYR A 413 -18.72 13.83 7.57
C TYR A 413 -18.44 12.33 7.37
N GLY A 414 -17.16 11.94 7.19
CA GLY A 414 -16.67 10.59 6.97
C GLY A 414 -15.74 10.51 5.75
N GLY A 415 -14.81 9.59 5.73
CA GLY A 415 -13.91 9.37 4.60
C GLY A 415 -13.32 10.66 4.03
N TYR A 416 -13.56 10.90 2.75
CA TYR A 416 -13.17 12.13 2.04
C TYR A 416 -14.25 13.23 2.08
N ALA A 417 -15.45 12.94 2.58
CA ALA A 417 -16.56 13.90 2.66
C ALA A 417 -16.32 14.94 3.74
N ARG A 418 -16.34 16.20 3.35
CA ARG A 418 -16.03 17.35 4.21
C ARG A 418 -16.71 18.62 3.69
N ALA A 419 -17.14 19.50 4.57
CA ALA A 419 -17.67 20.81 4.19
C ALA A 419 -17.23 21.89 5.16
N GLY A 420 -17.37 23.16 4.76
CA GLY A 420 -17.02 24.31 5.58
C GLY A 420 -17.55 25.60 4.97
N THR A 421 -17.09 26.73 5.45
CA THR A 421 -17.50 28.03 4.92
C THR A 421 -16.68 28.39 3.67
N LEU A 422 -17.33 28.54 2.52
CA LEU A 422 -16.73 29.11 1.32
C LEU A 422 -16.45 30.60 1.56
N ALA A 423 -15.22 31.00 1.30
CA ALA A 423 -14.83 32.42 1.33
C ALA A 423 -14.02 32.78 0.07
N LYS A 424 -14.03 34.02 -0.28
CA LYS A 424 -13.25 34.65 -1.34
C LYS A 424 -12.11 35.47 -0.77
N ALA A 425 -10.92 35.39 -1.35
CA ALA A 425 -9.76 36.15 -0.93
C ALA A 425 -8.92 36.59 -2.15
N PRO A 426 -8.30 37.76 -2.14
CA PRO A 426 -7.40 38.17 -3.22
C PRO A 426 -6.08 37.39 -3.15
N LEU A 427 -5.47 37.10 -4.30
CA LEU A 427 -4.17 36.42 -4.39
C LEU A 427 -3.04 37.16 -3.69
N SER A 428 -3.14 38.50 -3.61
CA SER A 428 -2.20 39.34 -2.87
C SER A 428 -2.22 39.16 -1.35
N GLY A 429 -3.16 38.36 -0.83
CA GLY A 429 -3.44 38.23 0.61
C GLY A 429 -4.49 39.22 1.07
N GLY A 430 -4.96 39.10 2.30
CA GLY A 430 -5.99 39.90 2.90
C GLY A 430 -7.00 39.08 3.68
N THR A 431 -7.96 39.74 4.35
CA THR A 431 -8.99 39.03 5.11
C THR A 431 -9.99 38.35 4.17
N PRO A 432 -10.20 37.01 4.28
CA PRO A 432 -11.20 36.31 3.49
C PRO A 432 -12.62 36.85 3.75
N ARG A 433 -13.44 36.96 2.70
CA ARG A 433 -14.86 37.30 2.78
C ARG A 433 -15.69 36.04 2.66
N GLU A 434 -16.40 35.67 3.70
CA GLU A 434 -17.31 34.53 3.73
C GLU A 434 -18.49 34.72 2.77
N VAL A 435 -18.91 33.66 2.10
CA VAL A 435 -19.92 33.68 1.03
C VAL A 435 -21.05 32.68 1.28
N LEU A 436 -20.73 31.43 1.66
CA LEU A 436 -21.71 30.34 1.77
C LEU A 436 -21.20 29.27 2.74
N ASP A 437 -22.08 28.72 3.57
CA ASP A 437 -21.76 27.66 4.50
C ASP A 437 -21.97 26.26 3.91
N ASN A 438 -21.36 25.28 4.57
CA ASN A 438 -21.45 23.86 4.27
C ASN A 438 -20.95 23.48 2.86
N VAL A 439 -20.00 24.22 2.28
CA VAL A 439 -19.44 23.96 0.96
C VAL A 439 -18.28 22.99 1.06
N GLN A 440 -18.30 21.94 0.23
CA GLN A 440 -17.19 21.02 0.06
C GLN A 440 -16.23 21.50 -1.01
N ASP A 441 -16.71 21.72 -2.22
CA ASP A 441 -15.92 22.08 -3.38
C ASP A 441 -16.56 23.24 -4.14
N ALA A 442 -15.74 24.01 -4.84
CA ALA A 442 -16.19 25.10 -5.68
C ALA A 442 -15.31 25.21 -6.94
N ASP A 443 -15.91 25.58 -8.07
CA ASP A 443 -15.22 25.88 -9.30
C ASP A 443 -15.75 27.20 -9.92
N TRP A 444 -14.81 28.04 -10.40
CA TRP A 444 -15.16 29.30 -11.05
C TRP A 444 -15.58 29.08 -12.50
N ALA A 445 -16.64 29.71 -12.92
CA ALA A 445 -17.01 29.78 -14.33
C ALA A 445 -16.02 30.65 -15.13
N ALA A 446 -16.02 30.49 -16.42
CA ALA A 446 -15.18 31.24 -17.33
C ALA A 446 -15.46 32.77 -17.33
N ASP A 447 -16.64 33.21 -16.85
CA ASP A 447 -17.00 34.59 -16.65
C ASP A 447 -16.26 35.28 -15.49
N GLY A 448 -15.69 34.50 -14.56
CA GLY A 448 -15.00 34.97 -13.36
C GLY A 448 -15.93 35.50 -12.26
N GLU A 449 -17.25 35.34 -12.40
CA GLU A 449 -18.26 35.85 -11.46
C GLU A 449 -19.09 34.69 -10.87
N SER A 450 -19.54 33.75 -11.72
CA SER A 450 -20.35 32.60 -11.34
C SER A 450 -19.51 31.44 -10.81
N MET A 451 -20.10 30.64 -9.91
CA MET A 451 -19.44 29.45 -9.36
C MET A 451 -20.39 28.25 -9.35
N ALA A 452 -19.83 27.08 -9.63
CA ALA A 452 -20.45 25.81 -9.25
C ALA A 452 -19.96 25.42 -7.86
N VAL A 453 -20.87 24.93 -7.01
CA VAL A 453 -20.54 24.47 -5.66
C VAL A 453 -21.16 23.11 -5.37
N VAL A 454 -20.44 22.31 -4.62
CA VAL A 454 -20.99 21.13 -3.94
C VAL A 454 -21.12 21.46 -2.47
N ARG A 455 -22.31 21.27 -1.90
CA ARG A 455 -22.56 21.56 -0.49
C ARG A 455 -23.38 20.47 0.20
N PHE A 456 -23.13 20.32 1.50
CA PHE A 456 -23.91 19.46 2.38
C PHE A 456 -25.12 20.23 2.94
N VAL A 457 -26.26 19.59 3.02
CA VAL A 457 -27.52 20.13 3.56
C VAL A 457 -27.86 19.38 4.85
N PRO A 458 -27.54 19.96 6.04
CA PRO A 458 -27.70 19.27 7.30
C PRO A 458 -29.14 18.82 7.61
N GLU A 459 -30.12 19.56 7.11
CA GLU A 459 -31.55 19.36 7.40
C GLU A 459 -32.07 18.01 6.89
N ASN A 460 -31.50 17.49 5.81
CA ASN A 460 -31.91 16.21 5.22
C ASN A 460 -30.74 15.24 4.99
N GLY A 461 -29.51 15.65 5.28
CA GLY A 461 -28.31 14.83 5.05
C GLY A 461 -27.89 14.68 3.59
N HIS A 462 -28.42 15.49 2.67
CA HIS A 462 -28.14 15.40 1.24
C HIS A 462 -26.94 16.25 0.82
N TRP A 463 -26.33 15.89 -0.31
CA TRP A 463 -25.33 16.65 -1.04
C TRP A 463 -25.95 17.31 -2.25
N ARG A 464 -25.71 18.62 -2.43
CA ARG A 464 -26.26 19.41 -3.56
C ARG A 464 -25.16 19.92 -4.46
N LEU A 465 -25.35 19.76 -5.77
CA LEU A 465 -24.62 20.49 -6.79
C LEU A 465 -25.47 21.70 -7.22
N GLU A 466 -24.88 22.88 -7.08
CA GLU A 466 -25.53 24.13 -7.47
C GLU A 466 -24.69 24.86 -8.54
N TYR A 467 -25.34 25.40 -9.58
CA TYR A 467 -24.71 26.29 -10.56
C TYR A 467 -25.76 27.14 -11.31
N PRO A 468 -25.64 28.50 -11.29
CA PRO A 468 -24.80 29.24 -10.33
C PRO A 468 -25.29 29.01 -8.88
N VAL A 469 -24.51 29.48 -7.91
CA VAL A 469 -24.87 29.35 -6.47
C VAL A 469 -26.32 29.74 -6.23
N GLY A 470 -27.06 28.88 -5.51
CA GLY A 470 -28.50 29.01 -5.27
C GLY A 470 -29.41 28.32 -6.27
N LYS A 471 -28.91 27.94 -7.46
CA LYS A 471 -29.66 27.12 -8.42
C LYS A 471 -29.23 25.65 -8.31
N VAL A 472 -30.07 24.83 -7.69
CA VAL A 472 -29.82 23.39 -7.52
C VAL A 472 -29.91 22.70 -8.89
N LEU A 473 -28.84 21.97 -9.27
CA LEU A 473 -28.76 21.11 -10.44
C LEU A 473 -28.99 19.64 -10.08
N LEU A 474 -28.51 19.22 -8.90
CA LEU A 474 -28.64 17.85 -8.40
C LEU A 474 -28.80 17.90 -6.87
N ASP A 475 -29.73 17.10 -6.33
CA ASP A 475 -29.90 16.84 -4.89
C ASP A 475 -29.77 15.31 -4.68
N SER A 476 -28.71 14.88 -4.01
CA SER A 476 -28.33 13.48 -3.88
C SER A 476 -28.17 13.06 -2.43
N ILE A 477 -28.66 11.87 -2.09
CA ILE A 477 -28.33 11.20 -0.80
C ILE A 477 -26.88 10.71 -0.79
N ASN A 478 -26.31 10.44 -1.96
CA ASN A 478 -24.93 10.02 -2.10
C ASN A 478 -23.99 11.22 -2.09
N TRP A 479 -22.79 10.99 -1.62
CA TRP A 479 -21.73 11.98 -1.68
C TRP A 479 -21.38 12.31 -3.15
N ILE A 480 -21.18 13.59 -3.47
CA ILE A 480 -20.69 14.10 -4.75
C ILE A 480 -19.50 15.04 -4.53
N SER A 481 -18.60 15.16 -5.52
CA SER A 481 -17.39 15.95 -5.38
C SER A 481 -16.82 16.45 -6.71
N HIS A 482 -15.80 17.33 -6.66
CA HIS A 482 -15.01 17.80 -7.80
C HIS A 482 -15.86 18.44 -8.92
N PRO A 483 -16.76 19.40 -8.65
CA PRO A 483 -17.51 20.06 -9.71
C PRO A 483 -16.56 20.81 -10.63
N LYS A 484 -16.75 20.67 -11.96
CA LYS A 484 -16.00 21.36 -13.00
C LYS A 484 -16.91 21.87 -14.10
N ILE A 485 -16.95 23.18 -14.24
CA ILE A 485 -17.74 23.83 -15.28
C ILE A 485 -17.03 23.67 -16.64
N SER A 486 -17.77 23.30 -17.66
CA SER A 486 -17.25 23.24 -19.03
C SER A 486 -16.80 24.62 -19.53
N PRO A 487 -15.81 24.71 -20.42
CA PRO A 487 -15.32 26.00 -20.96
C PRO A 487 -16.40 26.89 -21.57
N ASP A 488 -17.48 26.30 -22.09
CA ASP A 488 -18.64 27.01 -22.63
C ASP A 488 -19.69 27.42 -21.57
N GLY A 489 -19.48 27.04 -20.30
CA GLY A 489 -20.35 27.36 -19.19
C GLY A 489 -21.67 26.59 -19.13
N ARG A 490 -21.89 25.61 -20.00
CA ARG A 490 -23.20 24.95 -20.19
C ARG A 490 -23.35 23.64 -19.42
N ARG A 491 -22.24 22.96 -19.08
CA ARG A 491 -22.22 21.66 -18.39
C ARG A 491 -21.43 21.75 -17.10
N VAL A 492 -21.74 20.88 -16.16
CA VAL A 492 -20.93 20.68 -14.97
C VAL A 492 -20.60 19.20 -14.86
N ALA A 493 -19.29 18.88 -14.96
CA ALA A 493 -18.79 17.54 -14.67
C ALA A 493 -18.53 17.38 -13.17
N PHE A 494 -18.72 16.18 -12.62
CA PHE A 494 -18.50 15.89 -11.20
C PHE A 494 -18.27 14.40 -10.96
N ALA A 495 -17.72 14.05 -9.78
CA ALA A 495 -17.67 12.68 -9.30
C ALA A 495 -18.95 12.38 -8.51
N ASP A 496 -19.67 11.32 -8.92
CA ASP A 496 -20.82 10.77 -8.23
C ASP A 496 -20.37 9.50 -7.50
N HIS A 497 -20.35 9.57 -6.16
CA HIS A 497 -19.92 8.48 -5.30
C HIS A 497 -21.15 7.70 -4.84
N GLU A 498 -21.14 6.40 -5.06
CA GLU A 498 -22.30 5.52 -4.77
C GLU A 498 -22.57 5.29 -3.28
N ASN A 499 -21.95 6.10 -2.41
CA ASN A 499 -21.93 5.91 -0.96
C ASN A 499 -22.08 7.27 -0.23
N PRO A 500 -22.98 7.41 0.76
CA PRO A 500 -23.13 8.63 1.54
C PRO A 500 -22.00 8.86 2.55
N SER A 501 -21.20 7.84 2.89
CA SER A 501 -20.19 7.88 3.98
C SER A 501 -18.85 8.51 3.61
N GLY A 502 -18.68 8.99 2.34
CA GLY A 502 -17.46 9.66 1.90
C GLY A 502 -16.35 8.72 1.42
N ASP A 503 -16.68 7.47 1.07
CA ASP A 503 -15.82 6.57 0.31
C ASP A 503 -15.71 7.11 -1.13
N ASP A 504 -14.50 7.15 -1.70
CA ASP A 504 -14.23 7.77 -3.00
C ASP A 504 -14.44 6.84 -4.21
N ARG A 505 -15.06 5.67 -4.02
CA ARG A 505 -15.61 4.86 -5.12
C ARG A 505 -16.64 5.66 -5.89
N GLY A 506 -16.76 5.43 -7.18
CA GLY A 506 -17.81 6.13 -7.91
C GLY A 506 -17.71 6.13 -9.40
N SER A 507 -18.31 7.14 -9.97
CA SER A 507 -18.54 7.36 -11.39
C SER A 507 -18.16 8.79 -11.77
N VAL A 508 -17.82 9.00 -13.03
CA VAL A 508 -17.72 10.36 -13.61
C VAL A 508 -19.04 10.67 -14.29
N ALA A 509 -19.66 11.75 -13.88
CA ALA A 509 -20.95 12.20 -14.39
C ALA A 509 -20.91 13.65 -14.88
N VAL A 510 -21.91 14.04 -15.66
CA VAL A 510 -22.10 15.39 -16.18
C VAL A 510 -23.58 15.78 -16.08
N ILE A 511 -23.85 17.03 -15.67
CA ILE A 511 -25.16 17.64 -15.87
C ILE A 511 -25.17 18.31 -17.24
N GLU A 512 -26.09 17.88 -18.10
CA GLU A 512 -26.30 18.41 -19.44
C GLU A 512 -27.08 19.75 -19.40
N PRO A 513 -27.08 20.54 -20.49
CA PRO A 513 -27.79 21.83 -20.53
C PRO A 513 -29.31 21.78 -20.27
N ASP A 514 -29.93 20.63 -20.46
CA ASP A 514 -31.32 20.35 -20.14
C ASP A 514 -31.58 19.98 -18.67
N GLY A 515 -30.51 19.93 -17.86
CA GLY A 515 -30.56 19.55 -16.44
C GLY A 515 -30.55 18.05 -16.17
N GLN A 516 -30.41 17.21 -17.21
CA GLN A 516 -30.32 15.76 -17.05
C GLN A 516 -28.90 15.35 -16.58
N GLU A 517 -28.84 14.48 -15.60
CA GLU A 517 -27.62 13.80 -15.22
C GLU A 517 -27.30 12.67 -16.19
N ARG A 518 -26.05 12.58 -16.61
CA ARG A 518 -25.55 11.48 -17.44
C ARG A 518 -24.24 10.96 -16.89
N LYS A 519 -24.20 9.68 -16.47
CA LYS A 519 -22.99 8.97 -16.10
C LYS A 519 -22.19 8.61 -17.34
N LEU A 520 -20.93 9.03 -17.41
CA LEU A 520 -20.04 8.80 -18.54
C LEU A 520 -19.17 7.56 -18.34
N SER A 521 -18.76 7.29 -17.10
CA SER A 521 -18.04 6.07 -16.74
C SER A 521 -18.33 5.69 -15.28
N SER A 522 -18.28 4.40 -14.93
CA SER A 522 -18.65 3.89 -13.61
C SER A 522 -17.80 2.70 -13.19
N GLY A 523 -17.92 2.29 -11.92
CA GLY A 523 -17.27 1.09 -11.39
C GLY A 523 -15.84 1.29 -10.93
N TRP A 524 -15.41 2.53 -10.69
CA TRP A 524 -14.09 2.83 -10.18
C TRP A 524 -14.00 2.59 -8.66
N SER A 525 -12.92 1.96 -8.21
CA SER A 525 -12.66 1.79 -6.78
C SER A 525 -12.23 3.09 -6.09
N SER A 526 -11.79 4.09 -6.87
CA SER A 526 -11.47 5.45 -6.42
C SER A 526 -11.60 6.40 -7.61
N VAL A 527 -12.21 7.59 -7.42
CA VAL A 527 -12.27 8.69 -8.41
C VAL A 527 -11.84 9.99 -7.73
N GLN A 528 -10.77 10.60 -8.25
CA GLN A 528 -10.22 11.84 -7.70
C GLN A 528 -9.79 12.78 -8.86
N GLY A 529 -9.98 14.07 -8.66
CA GLY A 529 -9.55 15.09 -9.61
C GLY A 529 -10.24 14.98 -10.99
N ILE A 530 -11.10 15.92 -11.30
CA ILE A 530 -11.84 16.00 -12.57
C ILE A 530 -11.51 17.33 -13.26
N LEU A 531 -11.25 17.29 -14.57
CA LEU A 531 -11.05 18.49 -15.40
C LEU A 531 -11.62 18.26 -16.80
N TRP A 532 -12.02 19.35 -17.45
CA TRP A 532 -12.28 19.33 -18.91
C TRP A 532 -10.98 19.35 -19.69
N SER A 533 -10.87 18.59 -20.76
CA SER A 533 -9.80 18.73 -21.75
C SER A 533 -9.83 20.15 -22.35
N SER A 534 -8.69 20.62 -22.85
CA SER A 534 -8.61 21.94 -23.47
C SER A 534 -9.56 22.12 -24.69
N ALA A 535 -9.91 21.02 -25.35
CA ALA A 535 -10.86 20.98 -26.46
C ALA A 535 -12.33 20.88 -25.99
N ALA A 536 -12.59 20.68 -24.72
CA ALA A 536 -13.91 20.47 -24.10
C ALA A 536 -14.71 19.27 -24.67
N ASP A 537 -14.04 18.33 -25.31
CA ASP A 537 -14.63 17.11 -25.91
C ASP A 537 -14.50 15.87 -25.01
N GLU A 538 -13.67 15.97 -23.98
CA GLU A 538 -13.32 14.90 -23.07
C GLU A 538 -13.17 15.42 -21.64
N ILE A 539 -13.53 14.59 -20.66
CA ILE A 539 -13.28 14.84 -19.24
C ILE A 539 -12.09 14.00 -18.82
N TRP A 540 -11.06 14.64 -18.27
CA TRP A 540 -9.90 14.01 -17.67
C TRP A 540 -10.15 13.81 -16.17
N PHE A 541 -9.77 12.63 -15.68
CA PHE A 541 -9.94 12.29 -14.27
C PHE A 541 -8.90 11.26 -13.84
N THR A 542 -8.59 11.23 -12.57
CA THR A 542 -7.77 10.17 -11.98
C THR A 542 -8.66 9.13 -11.31
N ALA A 543 -8.46 7.86 -11.67
CA ALA A 543 -9.25 6.77 -11.13
C ALA A 543 -8.43 5.48 -11.03
N SER A 544 -8.83 4.64 -10.08
CA SER A 544 -8.28 3.30 -9.85
C SER A 544 -9.30 2.22 -10.17
N ASP A 545 -8.84 1.13 -10.76
CA ASP A 545 -9.65 -0.09 -10.97
C ASP A 545 -9.72 -0.92 -9.66
N SER A 546 -8.66 -0.88 -8.86
CA SER A 546 -8.56 -1.55 -7.56
C SER A 546 -7.49 -0.86 -6.70
N GLY A 547 -7.72 -0.74 -5.39
CA GLY A 547 -6.79 -0.10 -4.47
C GLY A 547 -6.64 1.41 -4.69
N SER A 548 -5.48 1.97 -4.33
CA SER A 548 -5.18 3.41 -4.33
C SER A 548 -4.39 3.91 -5.55
N ALA A 549 -3.89 3.00 -6.41
CA ALA A 549 -3.08 3.35 -7.58
C ALA A 549 -3.93 3.97 -8.69
N ALA A 550 -4.10 5.29 -8.65
CA ALA A 550 -4.94 6.02 -9.59
C ALA A 550 -4.16 6.42 -10.86
N ASN A 551 -4.73 6.08 -12.02
CA ASN A 551 -4.23 6.45 -13.35
C ASN A 551 -4.98 7.67 -13.89
N LEU A 552 -4.30 8.51 -14.69
CA LEU A 552 -4.95 9.58 -15.44
C LEU A 552 -5.68 8.99 -16.65
N ARG A 553 -6.97 9.23 -16.71
CA ARG A 553 -7.88 8.74 -17.74
C ARG A 553 -8.63 9.89 -18.40
N GLY A 554 -9.10 9.66 -19.61
CA GLY A 554 -10.02 10.53 -20.31
C GLY A 554 -11.30 9.78 -20.65
N VAL A 555 -12.46 10.43 -20.51
CA VAL A 555 -13.75 9.92 -20.99
C VAL A 555 -14.39 10.94 -21.91
N THR A 556 -14.75 10.53 -23.11
CA THR A 556 -15.49 11.37 -24.05
C THR A 556 -16.93 11.55 -23.58
N LEU A 557 -17.61 12.59 -24.08
CA LEU A 557 -19.04 12.75 -23.84
C LEU A 557 -19.88 11.57 -24.35
N GLY A 558 -19.33 10.73 -25.24
CA GLY A 558 -19.96 9.48 -25.68
C GLY A 558 -19.71 8.27 -24.76
N GLY A 559 -18.99 8.44 -23.64
CA GLY A 559 -18.70 7.37 -22.67
C GLY A 559 -17.50 6.49 -23.03
N LYS A 560 -16.72 6.84 -24.07
CA LYS A 560 -15.51 6.08 -24.42
C LYS A 560 -14.37 6.49 -23.50
N VAL A 561 -13.88 5.54 -22.69
CA VAL A 561 -12.74 5.73 -21.76
C VAL A 561 -11.42 5.36 -22.44
N ARG A 562 -10.37 6.14 -22.18
CA ARG A 562 -8.99 5.82 -22.53
C ARG A 562 -8.05 6.14 -21.35
N THR A 563 -6.94 5.44 -21.25
CA THR A 563 -5.85 5.80 -20.32
C THR A 563 -4.92 6.80 -20.98
N ILE A 564 -4.65 7.91 -20.30
CA ILE A 564 -3.73 8.96 -20.75
C ILE A 564 -2.32 8.67 -20.22
N ILE A 565 -2.21 8.38 -18.90
CA ILE A 565 -0.95 7.97 -18.27
C ILE A 565 -1.24 6.88 -17.26
N ASN A 566 -0.37 5.85 -17.26
CA ASN A 566 -0.24 4.90 -16.15
C ASN A 566 0.87 5.41 -15.23
N VAL A 567 0.54 5.66 -13.96
CA VAL A 567 1.50 6.12 -12.97
C VAL A 567 1.52 5.12 -11.81
N PRO A 568 2.70 4.64 -11.40
CA PRO A 568 2.78 3.83 -10.18
C PRO A 568 2.52 4.71 -8.94
N GLY A 569 1.61 4.26 -8.10
CA GLY A 569 1.17 4.98 -6.89
C GLY A 569 -0.01 5.93 -7.14
N GLY A 570 -0.46 6.60 -6.09
CA GLY A 570 -1.57 7.56 -6.17
C GLY A 570 -1.14 8.87 -6.81
N MET A 571 -1.69 9.21 -7.97
CA MET A 571 -1.51 10.51 -8.60
C MET A 571 -2.88 11.18 -8.79
N TRP A 572 -3.00 12.42 -8.33
CA TRP A 572 -4.23 13.20 -8.41
C TRP A 572 -4.08 14.36 -9.40
N LEU A 573 -5.03 14.45 -10.31
CA LEU A 573 -5.17 15.56 -11.22
C LEU A 573 -5.65 16.80 -10.45
N GLN A 574 -4.91 17.88 -10.53
CA GLN A 574 -5.17 19.11 -9.79
C GLN A 574 -5.74 20.22 -10.65
N ASP A 575 -5.05 20.52 -11.76
CA ASP A 575 -5.43 21.60 -12.67
C ASP A 575 -4.76 21.40 -14.05
N ALA A 576 -5.24 22.10 -15.07
CA ALA A 576 -4.60 22.10 -16.39
C ALA A 576 -4.74 23.46 -17.08
N ARG A 577 -3.75 23.77 -17.91
CA ARG A 577 -3.75 24.86 -18.88
C ARG A 577 -3.10 24.39 -20.18
N PRO A 578 -3.24 25.10 -21.31
CA PRO A 578 -2.69 24.65 -22.58
C PRO A 578 -1.22 24.19 -22.49
N GLY A 579 -0.98 22.91 -22.79
CA GLY A 579 0.33 22.28 -22.76
C GLY A 579 0.89 21.89 -21.39
N MET A 580 0.21 22.20 -20.29
CA MET A 580 0.67 21.89 -18.93
C MET A 580 -0.47 21.30 -18.08
N THR A 581 -0.15 20.26 -17.33
CA THR A 581 -1.06 19.64 -16.37
C THR A 581 -0.42 19.64 -14.99
N LEU A 582 -1.12 20.09 -13.98
CA LEU A 582 -0.69 20.09 -12.57
C LEU A 582 -1.20 18.81 -11.91
N MET A 583 -0.30 18.04 -11.36
CA MET A 583 -0.59 16.77 -10.71
C MET A 583 0.11 16.69 -9.35
N THR A 584 -0.49 15.95 -8.42
CA THR A 584 0.09 15.71 -7.11
C THR A 584 0.17 14.22 -6.87
N THR A 585 1.37 13.71 -6.56
CA THR A 585 1.52 12.34 -6.06
C THR A 585 1.16 12.33 -4.58
N ASN A 586 0.37 11.35 -4.16
CA ASN A 586 -0.04 11.20 -2.78
C ASN A 586 0.29 9.78 -2.32
N GLN A 587 1.20 9.68 -1.36
CA GLN A 587 1.42 8.45 -0.61
C GLN A 587 0.61 8.54 0.67
N TYR A 588 -0.56 7.93 0.67
CA TYR A 588 -1.45 7.88 1.82
C TYR A 588 -1.24 6.57 2.56
N ARG A 589 -1.05 6.65 3.87
CA ARG A 589 -0.90 5.50 4.74
C ARG A 589 -1.79 5.65 5.97
N LEU A 590 -2.48 4.57 6.34
CA LEU A 590 -3.09 4.41 7.66
C LEU A 590 -2.23 3.43 8.48
N GLY A 591 -1.80 3.86 9.64
CA GLY A 591 -1.08 3.03 10.60
C GLY A 591 -1.84 2.91 11.91
N ILE A 592 -1.49 1.90 12.70
CA ILE A 592 -2.08 1.65 14.02
C ILE A 592 -0.98 1.68 15.07
N ARG A 593 -1.14 2.54 16.08
CA ARG A 593 -0.33 2.53 17.30
C ARG A 593 -1.12 1.90 18.42
N ALA A 594 -0.44 1.10 19.24
CA ALA A 594 -1.06 0.49 20.41
C ALA A 594 -0.10 0.42 21.60
N MET A 595 -0.68 0.53 22.79
CA MET A 595 -0.05 0.25 24.07
C MET A 595 -0.56 -1.12 24.57
N ALA A 596 0.32 -2.10 24.61
CA ALA A 596 0.03 -3.43 25.12
C ALA A 596 -0.15 -3.44 26.66
N PRO A 597 -0.82 -4.43 27.24
CA PRO A 597 -0.90 -4.58 28.68
C PRO A 597 0.48 -4.64 29.35
N GLY A 598 0.74 -3.70 30.28
CA GLY A 598 2.04 -3.57 30.96
C GLY A 598 3.18 -3.05 30.08
N GLY A 599 2.89 -2.65 28.84
CA GLY A 599 3.86 -2.04 27.92
C GLY A 599 4.35 -0.68 28.40
N LYS A 600 5.60 -0.33 28.06
CA LYS A 600 6.21 0.96 28.37
C LYS A 600 6.27 1.91 27.17
N GLN A 601 6.11 1.38 25.98
CA GLN A 601 6.17 2.11 24.71
C GLN A 601 5.06 1.64 23.79
N GLU A 602 4.57 2.54 22.94
CA GLU A 602 3.64 2.21 21.89
C GLU A 602 4.33 1.41 20.77
N ALA A 603 3.67 0.36 20.28
CA ALA A 603 4.10 -0.43 19.15
C ALA A 603 3.34 -0.02 17.89
N GLU A 604 4.01 -0.10 16.73
CA GLU A 604 3.37 0.02 15.41
C GLU A 604 2.74 -1.33 15.06
N LEU A 605 1.42 -1.34 14.84
CA LEU A 605 0.66 -2.55 14.51
C LEU A 605 0.04 -2.53 13.11
N GLY A 606 0.19 -1.45 12.33
CA GLY A 606 -0.22 -1.42 10.94
C GLY A 606 0.50 -2.52 10.14
N TRP A 607 -0.18 -3.16 9.19
CA TRP A 607 0.38 -4.31 8.49
C TRP A 607 0.82 -3.97 7.06
N PHE A 608 -0.10 -3.57 6.19
CA PHE A 608 0.26 -3.14 4.83
C PHE A 608 0.36 -1.62 4.72
N GLY A 609 -0.62 -0.94 4.23
CA GLY A 609 -0.57 0.50 4.04
C GLY A 609 -1.83 1.24 4.46
N TRP A 610 -2.96 0.50 4.60
CA TRP A 610 -4.27 1.07 4.94
C TRP A 610 -4.95 0.27 6.05
N SER A 611 -4.23 0.14 7.18
CA SER A 611 -4.74 -0.58 8.36
C SER A 611 -5.70 0.31 9.14
N LEU A 612 -7.00 0.03 9.08
CA LEU A 612 -8.03 0.75 9.81
C LEU A 612 -8.42 0.00 11.07
N LEU A 613 -8.12 0.57 12.25
CA LEU A 613 -8.47 -0.01 13.54
C LEU A 613 -9.99 -0.02 13.74
N ARG A 614 -10.53 -1.17 14.09
CA ARG A 614 -11.96 -1.38 14.37
C ARG A 614 -12.24 -1.60 15.85
N ASP A 615 -11.46 -2.45 16.51
CA ASP A 615 -11.68 -2.75 17.92
C ASP A 615 -10.38 -3.13 18.65
N ILE A 616 -10.40 -3.08 19.97
CA ILE A 616 -9.40 -3.67 20.87
C ILE A 616 -10.10 -4.61 21.83
N SER A 617 -9.50 -5.78 22.10
CA SER A 617 -10.05 -6.74 23.02
C SER A 617 -10.15 -6.19 24.45
N ARG A 618 -11.09 -6.68 25.23
CA ARG A 618 -11.32 -6.20 26.61
C ARG A 618 -10.10 -6.33 27.52
N ASP A 619 -9.27 -7.35 27.29
CA ASP A 619 -8.01 -7.58 28.00
C ASP A 619 -6.82 -6.79 27.41
N GLY A 620 -7.02 -6.00 26.36
CA GLY A 620 -6.01 -5.20 25.71
C GLY A 620 -4.97 -5.96 24.89
N LYS A 621 -5.13 -7.29 24.75
CA LYS A 621 -4.10 -8.15 24.12
C LYS A 621 -4.24 -8.25 22.62
N LYS A 622 -5.39 -7.92 22.02
CA LYS A 622 -5.66 -8.06 20.58
C LYS A 622 -6.27 -6.80 20.00
N VAL A 623 -5.90 -6.50 18.77
CA VAL A 623 -6.54 -5.47 17.94
C VAL A 623 -7.20 -6.14 16.74
N LEU A 624 -8.40 -5.68 16.39
CA LEU A 624 -9.12 -5.99 15.17
C LEU A 624 -8.95 -4.83 14.21
N PHE A 625 -8.53 -5.11 13.01
CA PHE A 625 -8.39 -4.10 11.96
C PHE A 625 -8.68 -4.69 10.59
N GLU A 626 -8.89 -3.84 9.64
CA GLU A 626 -9.02 -4.23 8.24
C GLU A 626 -8.00 -3.49 7.39
N GLU A 627 -7.64 -4.11 6.28
CA GLU A 627 -6.86 -3.53 5.19
C GLU A 627 -7.79 -3.19 4.04
N GLU A 628 -7.74 -1.94 3.60
CA GLU A 628 -8.65 -1.41 2.59
C GLU A 628 -7.98 -1.12 1.24
N ALA A 629 -6.63 -1.12 1.16
CA ALA A 629 -5.89 -0.90 -0.07
C ALA A 629 -5.52 -2.22 -0.78
N GLU A 630 -4.46 -2.19 -1.60
CA GLU A 630 -4.00 -3.32 -2.41
C GLU A 630 -3.82 -4.60 -1.59
N GLY A 631 -3.35 -4.48 -0.33
CA GLY A 631 -3.21 -5.59 0.60
C GLY A 631 -4.52 -6.20 1.09
N GLY A 632 -5.63 -5.45 1.02
CA GLY A 632 -6.97 -5.88 1.43
C GLY A 632 -7.79 -6.53 0.32
N GLY A 633 -7.42 -6.29 -0.95
CA GLY A 633 -8.20 -6.74 -2.09
C GLY A 633 -9.52 -5.97 -2.28
N PRO A 634 -10.34 -6.34 -3.28
CA PRO A 634 -11.54 -5.59 -3.67
C PRO A 634 -12.67 -5.61 -2.63
N ASN A 635 -12.64 -6.57 -1.71
CA ASN A 635 -13.67 -6.75 -0.68
C ASN A 635 -13.15 -6.42 0.72
N TYR A 636 -11.97 -5.81 0.84
CA TYR A 636 -11.23 -5.62 2.09
C TYR A 636 -10.88 -6.94 2.79
N THR A 637 -9.94 -6.90 3.71
CA THR A 637 -9.56 -8.09 4.49
C THR A 637 -9.46 -7.74 5.96
N VAL A 638 -10.09 -8.54 6.80
CA VAL A 638 -10.12 -8.41 8.25
C VAL A 638 -9.00 -9.21 8.89
N PHE A 639 -8.27 -8.57 9.79
CA PHE A 639 -7.17 -9.15 10.55
C PHE A 639 -7.36 -9.00 12.05
N LEU A 640 -6.86 -10.00 12.79
CA LEU A 640 -6.70 -9.97 14.23
C LEU A 640 -5.20 -10.06 14.55
N ARG A 641 -4.71 -9.18 15.43
CA ARG A 641 -3.30 -9.12 15.81
C ARG A 641 -3.11 -8.96 17.29
N ASP A 642 -2.09 -9.63 17.85
CA ASP A 642 -1.72 -9.41 19.24
C ASP A 642 -1.01 -8.05 19.40
N THR A 643 -1.26 -7.37 20.53
CA THR A 643 -0.70 -6.04 20.82
C THR A 643 0.80 -6.10 21.17
N ASP A 644 1.37 -7.28 21.30
CA ASP A 644 2.81 -7.51 21.48
C ASP A 644 3.62 -7.36 20.18
N GLY A 645 2.94 -7.16 19.03
CA GLY A 645 3.56 -7.00 17.73
C GLY A 645 3.72 -8.28 16.91
N SER A 646 3.23 -9.42 17.41
CA SER A 646 3.19 -10.69 16.64
C SER A 646 2.49 -10.50 15.28
N PRO A 647 2.79 -11.33 14.26
CA PRO A 647 2.14 -11.24 12.96
C PRO A 647 0.62 -11.34 13.05
N PRO A 648 -0.14 -10.61 12.20
CA PRO A 648 -1.59 -10.68 12.21
C PRO A 648 -2.09 -12.00 11.62
N VAL A 649 -3.27 -12.42 12.09
CA VAL A 649 -4.01 -13.57 11.58
C VAL A 649 -5.16 -13.07 10.72
N ARG A 650 -5.23 -13.53 9.46
CA ARG A 650 -6.35 -13.22 8.56
C ARG A 650 -7.61 -13.91 9.08
N ILE A 651 -8.68 -13.14 9.28
CA ILE A 651 -9.99 -13.63 9.74
C ILE A 651 -10.92 -13.91 8.56
N GLY A 652 -10.98 -13.00 7.58
CA GLY A 652 -11.88 -13.13 6.43
C GLY A 652 -11.91 -11.90 5.55
N GLU A 653 -12.84 -11.87 4.61
CA GLU A 653 -13.14 -10.71 3.77
C GLU A 653 -14.24 -9.86 4.41
N GLY A 654 -14.26 -8.56 4.06
CA GLY A 654 -15.23 -7.58 4.55
C GLY A 654 -14.64 -6.61 5.55
N THR A 655 -15.51 -5.98 6.36
CA THR A 655 -15.13 -5.09 7.47
C THR A 655 -15.24 -5.81 8.80
N GLY A 656 -14.26 -5.60 9.68
CA GLY A 656 -14.30 -6.08 11.05
C GLY A 656 -15.07 -5.11 11.93
N GLU A 657 -15.88 -5.59 12.88
CA GLU A 657 -16.70 -4.71 13.71
C GLU A 657 -16.36 -4.80 15.21
N ALA A 658 -16.29 -6.02 15.76
CA ALA A 658 -16.10 -6.21 17.18
C ALA A 658 -15.46 -7.55 17.53
N ILE A 659 -14.68 -7.59 18.62
CA ILE A 659 -14.13 -8.80 19.22
C ILE A 659 -15.04 -9.23 20.37
N SER A 660 -15.36 -10.53 20.47
CA SER A 660 -16.13 -11.07 21.60
C SER A 660 -15.34 -10.95 22.91
N PRO A 661 -16.02 -10.80 24.06
CA PRO A 661 -15.36 -10.67 25.38
C PRO A 661 -14.43 -11.83 25.75
N ASP A 662 -14.64 -13.02 25.19
CA ASP A 662 -13.81 -14.21 25.39
C ASP A 662 -12.71 -14.38 24.32
N ASN A 663 -12.58 -13.41 23.39
CA ASN A 663 -11.63 -13.40 22.27
C ASN A 663 -11.80 -14.57 21.27
N LYS A 664 -12.92 -15.31 21.28
CA LYS A 664 -13.11 -16.47 20.41
C LYS A 664 -13.83 -16.15 19.11
N TRP A 665 -14.50 -15.01 19.03
CA TRP A 665 -15.30 -14.62 17.90
C TRP A 665 -15.06 -13.18 17.49
N VAL A 666 -15.22 -12.91 16.19
CA VAL A 666 -15.22 -11.58 15.60
C VAL A 666 -16.53 -11.38 14.84
N ILE A 667 -17.13 -10.20 14.95
CA ILE A 667 -18.22 -9.77 14.08
C ILE A 667 -17.62 -9.15 12.83
N THR A 668 -18.07 -9.59 11.66
CA THR A 668 -17.74 -9.02 10.35
C THR A 668 -18.98 -8.74 9.55
N GLN A 669 -18.85 -7.88 8.53
CA GLN A 669 -19.89 -7.66 7.52
C GLN A 669 -19.23 -7.47 6.14
N PRO A 670 -19.97 -7.63 5.02
CA PRO A 670 -19.45 -7.31 3.69
C PRO A 670 -19.00 -5.85 3.58
N ALA A 671 -17.96 -5.55 2.81
CA ALA A 671 -17.44 -4.18 2.61
C ALA A 671 -18.50 -3.17 2.10
N LYS A 672 -19.54 -3.65 1.42
CA LYS A 672 -20.68 -2.84 0.96
C LYS A 672 -21.80 -2.68 2.00
N GLY A 673 -21.57 -3.12 3.24
CA GLY A 673 -22.62 -3.25 4.26
C GLY A 673 -23.48 -4.49 4.05
N GLY A 674 -24.40 -4.76 4.98
CA GLY A 674 -25.34 -5.87 4.90
C GLY A 674 -25.37 -6.70 6.20
N ALA A 675 -25.67 -8.00 6.06
CA ALA A 675 -25.82 -8.89 7.18
C ALA A 675 -24.52 -9.07 7.99
N LEU A 676 -24.64 -9.04 9.31
CA LEU A 676 -23.55 -9.35 10.22
C LEU A 676 -23.26 -10.85 10.21
N SER A 677 -21.97 -11.20 10.31
CA SER A 677 -21.50 -12.59 10.42
C SER A 677 -20.65 -12.77 11.67
N LEU A 678 -20.72 -13.95 12.24
CA LEU A 678 -19.93 -14.40 13.39
C LEU A 678 -18.82 -15.30 12.86
N VAL A 679 -17.57 -14.88 13.01
CA VAL A 679 -16.39 -15.58 12.50
C VAL A 679 -15.51 -16.01 13.67
N PRO A 680 -15.09 -17.29 13.76
CA PRO A 680 -14.22 -17.75 14.85
C PRO A 680 -12.80 -17.21 14.68
N THR A 681 -12.13 -16.89 15.79
CA THR A 681 -10.71 -16.46 15.79
C THR A 681 -9.74 -17.63 15.71
N GLY A 682 -10.22 -18.86 15.84
CA GLY A 682 -9.50 -20.13 15.73
C GLY A 682 -10.22 -21.09 14.81
N ALA A 683 -10.06 -22.40 15.05
CA ALA A 683 -10.77 -23.42 14.28
C ALA A 683 -12.28 -23.31 14.47
N GLY A 684 -13.04 -23.36 13.40
CA GLY A 684 -14.50 -23.27 13.39
C GLY A 684 -15.06 -22.78 12.07
N GLU A 685 -16.36 -22.76 11.92
CA GLU A 685 -17.06 -22.26 10.73
C GLU A 685 -17.71 -20.89 11.01
N ALA A 686 -17.58 -19.98 10.03
CA ALA A 686 -18.28 -18.73 10.06
C ALA A 686 -19.78 -18.95 9.83
N ARG A 687 -20.64 -18.17 10.52
CA ARG A 687 -22.08 -18.19 10.31
C ARG A 687 -22.66 -16.79 10.17
N GLN A 688 -23.62 -16.63 9.31
CA GLN A 688 -24.41 -15.40 9.23
C GLN A 688 -25.20 -15.24 10.53
N LEU A 689 -25.18 -14.05 11.12
CA LEU A 689 -25.85 -13.74 12.38
C LEU A 689 -27.20 -13.06 12.15
N THR A 690 -27.25 -11.98 11.34
CA THR A 690 -28.51 -11.23 11.09
C THR A 690 -29.12 -11.62 9.75
N HIS A 691 -30.48 -11.58 9.70
CA HIS A 691 -31.25 -11.97 8.52
C HIS A 691 -32.34 -10.93 8.16
N ASP A 692 -32.28 -9.75 8.77
CA ASP A 692 -33.16 -8.62 8.52
C ASP A 692 -32.64 -7.72 7.38
N ALA A 693 -33.40 -6.66 7.07
CA ALA A 693 -33.05 -5.69 6.05
C ALA A 693 -32.33 -4.44 6.59
N VAL A 694 -31.86 -4.49 7.84
CA VAL A 694 -31.13 -3.38 8.45
C VAL A 694 -29.70 -3.33 7.94
N SER A 695 -29.27 -2.18 7.48
CA SER A 695 -27.87 -1.90 7.17
C SER A 695 -27.17 -1.46 8.46
N TYR A 696 -26.37 -2.36 9.02
CA TYR A 696 -25.64 -2.11 10.26
C TYR A 696 -24.35 -1.35 9.99
N GLY A 697 -24.07 -0.37 10.87
CA GLY A 697 -22.77 0.33 10.94
C GLY A 697 -21.91 -0.22 12.06
N SER A 698 -21.44 0.67 12.96
CA SER A 698 -20.60 0.25 14.09
C SER A 698 -21.30 -0.73 15.03
N VAL A 699 -20.59 -1.78 15.45
CA VAL A 699 -21.10 -2.84 16.34
C VAL A 699 -20.19 -3.00 17.54
N ARG A 700 -20.74 -3.32 18.71
CA ARG A 700 -20.00 -3.63 19.94
C ARG A 700 -20.68 -4.77 20.71
N TYR A 701 -19.87 -5.65 21.30
CA TYR A 701 -20.40 -6.63 22.25
C TYR A 701 -20.78 -6.00 23.59
N LEU A 702 -21.90 -6.41 24.15
CA LEU A 702 -22.15 -6.21 25.58
C LEU A 702 -21.12 -7.01 26.39
N PRO A 703 -20.83 -6.61 27.65
CA PRO A 703 -19.82 -7.27 28.47
C PRO A 703 -20.08 -8.77 28.76
N ASP A 704 -21.34 -9.21 28.74
CA ASP A 704 -21.74 -10.60 28.93
C ASP A 704 -21.54 -11.48 27.67
N GLY A 705 -21.25 -10.87 26.53
CA GLY A 705 -21.04 -11.56 25.24
C GLY A 705 -22.32 -12.14 24.62
N LYS A 706 -23.49 -11.90 25.20
CA LYS A 706 -24.78 -12.47 24.73
C LYS A 706 -25.49 -11.57 23.73
N GLN A 707 -25.23 -10.28 23.78
CA GLN A 707 -25.88 -9.29 22.93
C GLN A 707 -24.84 -8.39 22.27
N LEU A 708 -25.22 -7.79 21.13
CA LEU A 708 -24.50 -6.73 20.46
C LEU A 708 -25.33 -5.46 20.54
N LEU A 709 -24.63 -4.33 20.67
CA LEU A 709 -25.14 -3.00 20.37
C LEU A 709 -24.66 -2.62 18.99
N ALA A 710 -25.57 -2.21 18.09
CA ALA A 710 -25.23 -1.81 16.74
C ALA A 710 -26.01 -0.55 16.34
N SER A 711 -25.35 0.40 15.65
CA SER A 711 -26.08 1.43 14.92
C SER A 711 -26.59 0.85 13.60
N GLY A 712 -27.76 1.25 13.14
CA GLY A 712 -28.30 0.71 11.90
C GLY A 712 -29.33 1.65 11.26
N ILE A 713 -29.53 1.45 9.95
CA ILE A 713 -30.51 2.16 9.14
C ILE A 713 -31.39 1.13 8.43
N GLU A 714 -32.70 1.26 8.57
CA GLU A 714 -33.70 0.50 7.84
C GLU A 714 -34.27 1.36 6.71
N ALA A 715 -34.60 0.76 5.57
CA ALA A 715 -35.12 1.51 4.42
C ALA A 715 -36.37 2.33 4.80
N GLY A 716 -36.32 3.64 4.56
CA GLY A 716 -37.39 4.58 4.91
C GLY A 716 -37.36 5.11 6.34
N HIS A 717 -36.40 4.73 7.16
CA HIS A 717 -36.21 5.16 8.53
C HIS A 717 -34.88 5.87 8.75
N GLY A 718 -34.78 6.69 9.79
CA GLY A 718 -33.56 7.33 10.24
C GLY A 718 -32.62 6.35 10.98
N VAL A 719 -31.37 6.75 11.18
CA VAL A 719 -30.40 5.98 11.96
C VAL A 719 -30.89 5.81 13.40
N ARG A 720 -30.71 4.61 13.98
CA ARG A 720 -30.98 4.30 15.39
C ARG A 720 -30.13 3.12 15.88
N ASP A 721 -30.06 2.92 17.17
CA ASP A 721 -29.35 1.81 17.76
C ASP A 721 -30.26 0.60 18.00
N TYR A 722 -29.64 -0.59 17.86
CA TYR A 722 -30.31 -1.88 18.03
C TYR A 722 -29.55 -2.73 19.04
N LEU A 723 -30.28 -3.52 19.84
CA LEU A 723 -29.72 -4.67 20.54
C LEU A 723 -29.99 -5.92 19.72
N ILE A 724 -28.93 -6.70 19.46
CA ILE A 724 -28.97 -7.93 18.66
C ILE A 724 -28.58 -9.11 19.56
N ASP A 725 -29.39 -10.14 19.60
CA ASP A 725 -29.09 -11.38 20.32
C ASP A 725 -28.10 -12.24 19.52
N VAL A 726 -26.95 -12.57 20.11
CA VAL A 726 -25.88 -13.32 19.44
C VAL A 726 -26.27 -14.76 19.13
N SER A 727 -27.23 -15.34 19.86
CA SER A 727 -27.66 -16.72 19.67
C SER A 727 -28.54 -16.93 18.44
N ASN A 728 -29.36 -15.95 18.10
CA ASN A 728 -30.39 -16.07 17.05
C ASN A 728 -30.42 -14.91 16.03
N GLY A 729 -29.63 -13.85 16.27
CA GLY A 729 -29.55 -12.68 15.36
C GLY A 729 -30.74 -11.72 15.41
N ASN A 730 -31.70 -11.91 16.31
CA ASN A 730 -32.85 -11.03 16.43
C ASN A 730 -32.45 -9.64 16.89
N ALA A 731 -32.80 -8.61 16.11
CA ALA A 731 -32.50 -7.22 16.40
C ALA A 731 -33.73 -6.50 16.94
N LYS A 732 -33.51 -5.67 17.94
CA LYS A 732 -34.55 -4.81 18.53
C LYS A 732 -34.05 -3.37 18.59
N PRO A 733 -34.76 -2.40 17.99
CA PRO A 733 -34.40 -0.98 18.11
C PRO A 733 -34.60 -0.52 19.58
N ILE A 734 -33.65 0.30 20.06
CA ILE A 734 -33.64 0.79 21.44
C ILE A 734 -33.60 2.32 21.55
N THR A 735 -33.18 3.03 20.52
CA THR A 735 -33.17 4.49 20.47
C THR A 735 -34.20 5.04 19.48
N PRO A 736 -34.67 6.29 19.64
CA PRO A 736 -35.45 6.99 18.62
C PRO A 736 -34.67 7.20 17.34
N GLU A 737 -35.39 7.39 16.23
CA GLU A 737 -34.78 7.77 14.97
C GLU A 737 -33.99 9.09 15.04
N GLY A 738 -32.88 9.17 14.34
CA GLY A 738 -31.94 10.29 14.40
C GLY A 738 -31.05 10.29 15.64
N THR A 739 -31.13 9.28 16.52
CA THR A 739 -30.31 9.13 17.70
C THR A 739 -29.47 7.86 17.59
N SER A 740 -28.16 7.99 17.63
CA SER A 740 -27.26 6.85 17.52
C SER A 740 -25.95 7.02 18.30
N GLY A 741 -25.36 5.91 18.70
CA GLY A 741 -24.05 5.87 19.32
C GLY A 741 -23.72 4.47 19.79
N VAL A 742 -22.49 4.05 19.63
CA VAL A 742 -22.04 2.70 20.00
C VAL A 742 -20.95 2.72 21.07
N ARG A 743 -20.88 3.79 21.85
CA ARG A 743 -19.96 3.88 22.99
C ARG A 743 -20.65 3.37 24.22
N LEU A 744 -20.53 2.06 24.42
CA LEU A 744 -21.14 1.35 25.54
C LEU A 744 -20.37 1.63 26.84
N SER A 745 -21.08 1.91 27.92
CA SER A 745 -20.48 2.05 29.25
C SER A 745 -19.79 0.77 29.70
N PRO A 746 -18.73 0.83 30.54
CA PRO A 746 -17.96 -0.36 30.94
C PRO A 746 -18.80 -1.49 31.55
N GLU A 747 -19.85 -1.14 32.29
CA GLU A 747 -20.79 -2.07 32.87
C GLU A 747 -21.86 -2.58 31.89
N GLY A 748 -21.94 -2.00 30.67
CA GLY A 748 -22.90 -2.42 29.65
C GLY A 748 -24.35 -2.01 29.91
N ARG A 749 -24.61 -0.96 30.70
CA ARG A 749 -25.97 -0.51 31.08
C ARG A 749 -26.42 0.75 30.35
N SER A 750 -25.50 1.48 29.74
CA SER A 750 -25.81 2.74 29.08
C SER A 750 -24.96 2.91 27.83
N VAL A 751 -25.40 3.70 26.88
CA VAL A 751 -24.67 4.07 25.68
C VAL A 751 -24.58 5.58 25.55
N ALA A 752 -23.40 6.10 25.18
CA ALA A 752 -23.27 7.51 24.82
C ALA A 752 -23.77 7.68 23.39
N VAL A 753 -24.77 8.52 23.18
CA VAL A 753 -25.45 8.75 21.91
C VAL A 753 -25.41 10.23 21.53
N ILE A 754 -25.47 10.52 20.25
CA ILE A 754 -25.71 11.88 19.74
C ILE A 754 -27.15 11.96 19.20
N GLY A 755 -27.86 12.99 19.61
CA GLY A 755 -29.23 13.24 19.14
C GLY A 755 -29.28 14.02 17.85
N PRO A 756 -30.46 14.17 17.22
CA PRO A 756 -30.65 14.95 15.98
C PRO A 756 -30.36 16.45 16.17
N ASP A 757 -30.34 16.94 17.40
CA ASP A 757 -29.95 18.31 17.75
C ASP A 757 -28.42 18.51 17.88
N GLY A 758 -27.64 17.44 17.59
CA GLY A 758 -26.19 17.45 17.68
C GLY A 758 -25.63 17.46 19.11
N LYS A 759 -26.44 17.16 20.12
CA LYS A 759 -26.01 17.09 21.52
C LYS A 759 -25.74 15.65 21.94
N TRP A 760 -24.67 15.46 22.70
CA TRP A 760 -24.37 14.19 23.30
C TRP A 760 -25.17 13.95 24.58
N GLY A 761 -25.61 12.71 24.77
CA GLY A 761 -26.30 12.28 25.97
C GLY A 761 -26.02 10.82 26.28
N ILE A 762 -26.49 10.40 27.43
CA ILE A 762 -26.41 9.03 27.92
C ILE A 762 -27.80 8.39 27.81
N TRP A 763 -27.88 7.32 27.03
CA TRP A 763 -29.11 6.49 26.90
C TRP A 763 -28.98 5.22 27.72
N PRO A 764 -29.73 5.08 28.81
CA PRO A 764 -29.80 3.85 29.59
C PRO A 764 -30.49 2.74 28.79
N LEU A 765 -29.94 1.52 28.82
CA LEU A 765 -30.50 0.37 28.09
C LEU A 765 -31.80 -0.19 28.73
N ASP A 766 -32.14 0.28 29.93
CA ASP A 766 -33.44 -0.02 30.62
C ASP A 766 -34.62 0.82 30.08
N GLY A 767 -34.33 1.76 29.14
CA GLY A 767 -35.37 2.58 28.49
C GLY A 767 -35.84 3.78 29.32
N THR A 768 -35.13 4.19 30.37
CA THR A 768 -35.52 5.33 31.22
C THR A 768 -35.37 6.70 30.56
N GLY A 769 -34.86 6.76 29.31
CA GLY A 769 -34.78 7.96 28.47
C GLY A 769 -33.43 8.66 28.46
N LEU A 770 -33.24 9.57 27.49
CA LEU A 770 -31.99 10.30 27.23
C LEU A 770 -31.67 11.28 28.36
N ARG A 771 -30.47 11.24 28.90
CA ARG A 771 -29.89 12.25 29.78
C ARG A 771 -28.78 12.99 29.06
N LEU A 772 -28.95 14.27 28.76
CA LEU A 772 -27.95 15.09 28.10
C LEU A 772 -26.69 15.27 28.98
N VAL A 773 -25.53 15.21 28.37
CA VAL A 773 -24.25 15.62 28.98
C VAL A 773 -24.14 17.13 28.83
N PRO A 774 -24.01 17.91 29.92
CA PRO A 774 -23.96 19.36 29.82
C PRO A 774 -22.78 19.81 28.96
N ASP A 775 -22.99 20.85 28.12
CA ASP A 775 -21.99 21.52 27.28
C ASP A 775 -21.21 20.60 26.29
N LEU A 776 -21.73 19.37 26.02
CA LEU A 776 -21.11 18.44 25.06
C LEU A 776 -21.97 18.35 23.80
N ASP A 777 -21.42 18.85 22.68
CA ASP A 777 -22.09 18.89 21.38
C ASP A 777 -21.25 18.22 20.25
N SER A 778 -21.71 18.28 19.02
CA SER A 778 -21.08 17.74 17.82
C SER A 778 -19.70 18.31 17.48
N LYS A 779 -19.24 19.36 18.16
CA LYS A 779 -17.84 19.85 18.05
C LYS A 779 -16.85 18.86 18.65
N TYR A 780 -17.35 17.91 19.44
CA TYR A 780 -16.56 16.86 20.07
C TYR A 780 -16.98 15.49 19.56
N TYR A 781 -15.99 14.65 19.34
CA TYR A 781 -16.16 13.23 19.05
C TYR A 781 -15.92 12.44 20.34
N VAL A 782 -16.86 11.60 20.72
CA VAL A 782 -16.71 10.68 21.86
C VAL A 782 -15.92 9.45 21.42
N ALA A 783 -14.72 9.30 21.91
CA ALA A 783 -13.84 8.16 21.60
C ALA A 783 -14.27 6.93 22.39
N ASP A 784 -14.41 7.06 23.71
CA ASP A 784 -14.77 5.96 24.59
C ASP A 784 -15.21 6.45 25.97
N TRP A 785 -15.57 5.52 26.87
CA TRP A 785 -15.82 5.76 28.28
C TRP A 785 -14.55 5.62 29.11
N SER A 786 -14.48 6.35 30.24
CA SER A 786 -13.52 6.03 31.28
C SER A 786 -13.86 4.70 31.97
N PRO A 787 -12.85 3.92 32.44
CA PRO A 787 -13.10 2.60 33.05
C PRO A 787 -14.04 2.61 34.26
N ASP A 788 -14.08 3.73 34.98
CA ASP A 788 -14.97 3.93 36.13
C ASP A 788 -16.42 4.30 35.75
N GLY A 789 -16.71 4.45 34.46
CA GLY A 789 -18.05 4.78 33.96
C GLY A 789 -18.54 6.20 34.31
N THR A 790 -17.69 7.07 34.86
CA THR A 790 -18.10 8.42 35.31
C THR A 790 -17.86 9.51 34.29
N SER A 791 -17.06 9.24 33.26
CA SER A 791 -16.64 10.23 32.28
C SER A 791 -16.56 9.64 30.89
N LEU A 792 -16.55 10.53 29.88
CA LEU A 792 -16.27 10.21 28.47
C LEU A 792 -14.91 10.76 28.08
N TYR A 793 -14.17 10.00 27.30
CA TYR A 793 -13.01 10.50 26.56
C TYR A 793 -13.47 11.15 25.26
N VAL A 794 -13.16 12.42 25.10
CA VAL A 794 -13.57 13.20 23.92
C VAL A 794 -12.38 13.90 23.27
N LEU A 795 -12.46 14.15 21.98
CA LEU A 795 -11.51 14.95 21.21
C LEU A 795 -12.27 15.92 20.31
N SER A 796 -11.67 17.06 20.02
CA SER A 796 -12.28 18.03 19.10
C SER A 796 -12.41 17.43 17.71
N SER A 797 -13.59 17.50 17.11
CA SER A 797 -13.82 17.12 15.71
C SER A 797 -13.05 18.00 14.71
N GLN A 798 -12.57 19.15 15.17
CA GLN A 798 -11.80 20.11 14.37
C GLN A 798 -10.27 19.97 14.55
N ASN A 799 -9.79 19.06 15.41
CA ASN A 799 -8.35 18.92 15.69
C ASN A 799 -7.62 18.23 14.55
N ARG A 800 -6.58 18.90 13.99
CA ARG A 800 -5.79 18.46 12.83
C ARG A 800 -4.33 18.85 12.92
N GLU A 801 -3.81 18.94 14.12
CA GLU A 801 -2.42 19.28 14.36
C GLU A 801 -1.45 18.08 14.25
N GLY A 802 -1.87 16.97 13.59
CA GLY A 802 -1.08 15.73 13.55
C GLY A 802 -1.02 15.00 14.90
N VAL A 803 -1.72 15.49 15.90
CA VAL A 803 -1.84 14.90 17.24
C VAL A 803 -3.30 14.95 17.70
N ALA A 804 -3.74 14.01 18.54
CA ALA A 804 -5.06 14.02 19.15
C ALA A 804 -4.96 14.42 20.63
N LYS A 805 -5.50 15.59 20.98
CA LYS A 805 -5.67 16.00 22.37
C LYS A 805 -6.98 15.42 22.89
N VAL A 806 -6.90 14.50 23.84
CA VAL A 806 -8.06 13.85 24.45
C VAL A 806 -8.36 14.51 25.79
N TYR A 807 -9.64 14.82 26.00
CA TYR A 807 -10.18 15.37 27.22
C TYR A 807 -11.08 14.36 27.90
N ARG A 808 -11.21 14.45 29.20
CA ARG A 808 -12.12 13.68 30.02
C ARG A 808 -13.31 14.58 30.42
N VAL A 809 -14.52 14.20 30.06
CA VAL A 809 -15.75 14.93 30.37
C VAL A 809 -16.59 14.13 31.35
N ASN A 810 -16.83 14.68 32.52
CA ASN A 810 -17.72 14.05 33.52
C ASN A 810 -19.17 14.11 33.02
N VAL A 811 -19.83 12.92 32.94
CA VAL A 811 -21.16 12.80 32.32
C VAL A 811 -22.29 13.47 33.12
N ALA A 812 -22.09 13.69 34.40
CA ALA A 812 -23.10 14.31 35.27
C ALA A 812 -22.96 15.85 35.28
N THR A 813 -21.75 16.38 35.21
CA THR A 813 -21.48 17.82 35.42
C THR A 813 -21.10 18.53 34.15
N GLY A 814 -20.72 17.84 33.10
CA GLY A 814 -20.15 18.41 31.87
C GLY A 814 -18.71 18.93 32.05
N LYS A 815 -18.12 18.85 33.26
CA LYS A 815 -16.76 19.35 33.49
C LYS A 815 -15.77 18.64 32.61
N MET A 816 -15.03 19.41 31.78
CA MET A 816 -14.04 18.93 30.84
C MET A 816 -12.63 19.21 31.37
N GLU A 817 -11.75 18.20 31.36
CA GLU A 817 -10.36 18.29 31.78
C GLU A 817 -9.46 17.66 30.72
N PHE A 818 -8.32 18.32 30.40
CA PHE A 818 -7.31 17.71 29.54
C PHE A 818 -6.78 16.43 30.19
N TRP A 819 -6.68 15.35 29.38
CA TRP A 819 -6.21 14.06 29.88
C TRP A 819 -4.87 13.67 29.27
N LYS A 820 -4.78 13.51 27.91
CA LYS A 820 -3.59 13.04 27.24
C LYS A 820 -3.53 13.50 25.78
N THR A 821 -2.30 13.62 25.27
CA THR A 821 -2.04 13.78 23.82
C THR A 821 -1.58 12.46 23.22
N PHE A 822 -2.17 12.06 22.09
CA PHE A 822 -1.76 10.92 21.28
C PHE A 822 -1.07 11.39 20.01
N GLY A 823 -0.10 10.63 19.51
CA GLY A 823 0.57 10.88 18.24
C GLY A 823 1.74 11.85 18.33
N ALA A 824 2.22 12.21 19.51
CA ALA A 824 3.36 13.14 19.68
C ALA A 824 4.66 12.64 19.02
N ASP A 825 4.86 11.32 18.97
CA ASP A 825 6.09 10.67 18.46
C ASP A 825 5.86 10.00 17.08
N LEU A 826 4.84 10.45 16.34
CA LEU A 826 4.56 9.91 15.01
C LEU A 826 5.50 10.52 13.96
N PRO A 827 5.73 9.82 12.84
CA PRO A 827 6.61 10.28 11.78
C PRO A 827 6.09 11.58 11.10
N ALA A 828 6.97 12.28 10.41
CA ALA A 828 6.59 13.46 9.63
C ALA A 828 5.52 13.14 8.58
N GLY A 829 4.64 14.11 8.29
CA GLY A 829 3.54 13.95 7.33
C GLY A 829 2.26 13.37 7.90
N VAL A 830 2.19 13.13 9.22
CA VAL A 830 0.92 12.74 9.85
C VAL A 830 -0.07 13.89 9.74
N ALA A 831 -1.20 13.58 9.11
CA ALA A 831 -2.26 14.53 8.83
C ALA A 831 -3.40 14.47 9.86
N ASN A 832 -3.61 13.29 10.47
CA ASN A 832 -4.65 13.09 11.46
C ASN A 832 -4.32 11.93 12.41
N VAL A 833 -4.81 12.02 13.64
CA VAL A 833 -4.78 10.96 14.64
C VAL A 833 -6.21 10.72 15.11
N GLY A 834 -6.69 9.50 14.93
CA GLY A 834 -8.04 9.07 15.31
C GLY A 834 -8.21 8.93 16.81
N GLY A 835 -9.46 8.85 17.26
CA GLY A 835 -9.77 8.62 18.65
C GLY A 835 -9.31 7.24 19.13
N PRO A 836 -8.64 7.17 20.29
CA PRO A 836 -8.21 5.90 20.86
C PRO A 836 -9.37 4.99 21.25
N ARG A 837 -9.13 3.68 21.15
CA ARG A 837 -9.95 2.61 21.76
C ARG A 837 -9.23 2.09 22.98
N PHE A 838 -9.96 1.76 24.03
CA PHE A 838 -9.39 1.33 25.30
C PHE A 838 -9.78 -0.10 25.65
N SER A 839 -8.85 -0.79 26.34
CA SER A 839 -9.18 -2.00 27.09
C SER A 839 -10.13 -1.70 28.25
N SER A 840 -10.76 -2.72 28.81
CA SER A 840 -11.73 -2.54 29.90
C SER A 840 -11.14 -1.90 31.17
N ASP A 841 -9.84 -2.03 31.41
CA ASP A 841 -9.12 -1.42 32.53
C ASP A 841 -8.55 -0.02 32.20
N GLY A 842 -8.63 0.42 30.91
CA GLY A 842 -8.11 1.70 30.43
C GLY A 842 -6.59 1.80 30.37
N ASN A 843 -5.85 0.75 30.67
CA ASN A 843 -4.39 0.77 30.69
C ASN A 843 -3.77 0.49 29.31
N SER A 844 -4.49 -0.28 28.49
CA SER A 844 -4.12 -0.56 27.12
C SER A 844 -5.03 0.20 26.17
N TYR A 845 -4.48 0.61 25.02
CA TYR A 845 -5.22 1.34 24.01
C TYR A 845 -4.62 1.13 22.63
N ALA A 846 -5.42 1.40 21.62
CA ALA A 846 -4.96 1.48 20.24
C ALA A 846 -5.62 2.67 19.55
N TYR A 847 -4.93 3.27 18.57
CA TYR A 847 -5.46 4.37 17.74
C TYR A 847 -4.90 4.28 16.32
N VAL A 848 -5.68 4.81 15.36
CA VAL A 848 -5.25 4.94 13.98
C VAL A 848 -4.64 6.32 13.75
N TYR A 849 -3.64 6.38 12.90
CA TYR A 849 -3.15 7.66 12.35
C TYR A 849 -3.09 7.61 10.83
N SER A 850 -3.31 8.75 10.19
CA SER A 850 -3.13 8.90 8.75
C SER A 850 -1.88 9.72 8.45
N GLN A 851 -1.03 9.19 7.58
CA GLN A 851 0.13 9.88 7.05
C GLN A 851 -0.11 10.15 5.56
N LEU A 852 0.12 11.39 5.14
CA LEU A 852 0.04 11.79 3.75
C LEU A 852 1.33 12.48 3.36
N LEU A 853 2.06 11.89 2.43
CA LEU A 853 3.25 12.46 1.81
C LEU A 853 2.93 12.82 0.38
N SER A 854 3.04 14.10 0.05
CA SER A 854 2.62 14.62 -1.25
C SER A 854 3.74 15.40 -1.92
N GLN A 855 3.81 15.27 -3.26
CA GLN A 855 4.68 16.05 -4.11
C GLN A 855 3.89 16.54 -5.32
N SER A 856 4.05 17.82 -5.69
CA SER A 856 3.38 18.38 -6.86
C SER A 856 4.33 18.46 -8.05
N TYR A 857 3.79 18.19 -9.23
CA TYR A 857 4.49 18.20 -10.51
C TYR A 857 3.70 18.97 -11.56
N VAL A 858 4.43 19.72 -12.40
CA VAL A 858 3.92 20.18 -13.69
C VAL A 858 4.33 19.16 -14.74
N VAL A 859 3.37 18.63 -15.47
CA VAL A 859 3.55 17.63 -16.53
C VAL A 859 3.27 18.29 -17.88
N GLN A 860 4.21 18.20 -18.80
CA GLN A 860 4.10 18.76 -20.16
C GLN A 860 4.02 17.62 -21.20
N GLY A 861 3.36 17.88 -22.32
CA GLY A 861 3.32 16.93 -23.44
C GLY A 861 2.24 15.84 -23.30
N LEU A 862 1.28 15.97 -22.39
CA LEU A 862 0.10 15.10 -22.33
C LEU A 862 -0.85 15.36 -23.51
N LYS A 863 -1.37 14.29 -24.13
CA LYS A 863 -2.29 14.35 -25.28
C LYS A 863 -3.55 13.54 -25.05
#